data_c92f549057034c444c345b89d70f3373
#
_entry.id   c92f549057034c444c345b89d70f3373
#
_cell.length_a   1.000
_cell.length_b   1.000
_cell.length_c   1.000
_cell.angle_alpha   90.00
_cell.angle_beta   90.00
_cell.angle_gamma   90.00
#
_symmetry.space_group_name_H-M   'P 1'
#
loop_
_entity.id
_entity.type
_entity.pdbx_description
1 polymer ?
#
loop_
_entity_poly.entity_id
_entity_poly.type
_entity_poly.pdbx_seq_one_letter_code
_entity_poly.pdbx_strand_id
1 'polypeptide(L)'
;MLRLRSSLSFWLLAFVGLALASLSTTNMKAQGLFATLTGVVTDPTGAVVAGAKIKLRDAASGSERETVTGAEGYYTFASVPVGEYTMNVEAPGFQTYKASGIGLGGGEKRNVNVSLAVGTTNQTVEVSGAADIVAPVDSGEKSSTLTTKELQNYVQVGSNAAEYIKIMPGFGVQNGAQNKANYSGQTIGINANGDSGSQSPLNNAFSYNGLPSNTLDIVADGAHVSDPGCNCDTPVNPNSDFIQEFKIQTSNFGADQQKGPMVISSVTKSGGTDFHGSGFFSARNYALNATDAYVNAQSLKAPANKYYYPGGTFGGPVLLPWTHFNRKRDKLFFFTGYEYFYQVLDTGVLNATVPTAGMLTGDFSPAEVAKEGAGANSGRGPGQVNQAMFPGGQIPQSMIDPNMVALMKLYPSPNADPNSTGGFNYAKTEIFNQNNYQWTTRGDLSISDNTKLFVRYNMQREVQQFPVGLWWRQTDQVPYPTPVQGKNRSDSVSGSLTHVFSPTMTNETVFAYTFVGFPNVFEDPSKVDRSKVGYTYPGLFNNGTAQIPSFGGNGGAGEAALIFQPGGFEAGGAAAGLYANKYMPSASDTLTKVWRTHTFKTGFFYEWIRNAQPANNDTNGYMQFVPSANPTYTYGNAYADMLTGNMSSYTEANFNRINDISYNTVEGFLQDSWKLTPRLTLELG
;
A
#
# COMPACT_ATOMS: atom_id res chain seq x y z
N MET A 1 23.74 13.89 -13.26
CA MET A 1 22.50 14.68 -13.49
C MET A 1 22.06 14.76 -14.96
N LEU A 2 22.94 14.72 -15.95
CA LEU A 2 22.53 14.81 -17.38
C LEU A 2 21.85 13.54 -17.95
N ARG A 3 22.10 12.35 -17.44
CA ARG A 3 21.49 11.11 -17.94
C ARG A 3 20.02 10.89 -17.51
N LEU A 4 19.54 11.55 -16.45
CA LEU A 4 18.13 11.46 -16.05
C LEU A 4 17.19 12.32 -16.91
N ARG A 5 17.68 13.43 -17.46
CA ARG A 5 16.85 14.31 -18.31
C ARG A 5 16.54 13.70 -19.68
N SER A 6 17.46 12.92 -20.24
CA SER A 6 17.26 12.29 -21.56
C SER A 6 16.26 11.13 -21.52
N SER A 7 16.16 10.40 -20.40
CA SER A 7 15.19 9.31 -20.27
C SER A 7 13.75 9.81 -20.14
N LEU A 8 13.52 10.86 -19.35
CA LEU A 8 12.16 11.41 -19.15
C LEU A 8 11.59 12.00 -20.45
N SER A 9 12.44 12.72 -21.22
CA SER A 9 12.05 13.29 -22.51
C SER A 9 11.80 12.22 -23.56
N PHE A 10 12.59 11.14 -23.56
CA PHE A 10 12.40 10.00 -24.45
C PHE A 10 11.08 9.27 -24.16
N TRP A 11 10.77 9.04 -22.88
CA TRP A 11 9.52 8.38 -22.49
C TRP A 11 8.29 9.27 -22.71
N LEU A 12 8.41 10.59 -22.54
CA LEU A 12 7.33 11.53 -22.85
C LEU A 12 7.05 11.56 -24.37
N LEU A 13 8.09 11.57 -25.19
CA LEU A 13 7.97 11.50 -26.65
C LEU A 13 7.48 10.13 -27.13
N ALA A 14 7.90 9.04 -26.49
CA ALA A 14 7.38 7.70 -26.73
C ALA A 14 5.91 7.58 -26.36
N PHE A 15 5.50 8.20 -25.24
CA PHE A 15 4.10 8.23 -24.79
C PHE A 15 3.22 9.05 -25.76
N VAL A 16 3.71 10.22 -26.20
CA VAL A 16 3.02 11.03 -27.22
C VAL A 16 2.99 10.33 -28.57
N GLY A 17 4.07 9.64 -28.94
CA GLY A 17 4.15 8.85 -30.16
C GLY A 17 3.21 7.64 -30.14
N LEU A 18 3.09 6.95 -29.02
CA LEU A 18 2.13 5.84 -28.82
C LEU A 18 0.68 6.34 -28.83
N ALA A 19 0.41 7.47 -28.21
CA ALA A 19 -0.91 8.12 -28.23
C ALA A 19 -1.31 8.57 -29.65
N LEU A 20 -0.36 8.97 -30.47
CA LEU A 20 -0.58 9.31 -31.89
C LEU A 20 -0.73 8.05 -32.77
N ALA A 21 -0.03 6.95 -32.44
CA ALA A 21 -0.15 5.68 -33.17
C ALA A 21 -1.48 4.95 -32.87
N SER A 22 -2.11 5.19 -31.72
CA SER A 22 -3.42 4.64 -31.37
C SER A 22 -4.59 5.28 -32.15
N LEU A 23 -4.34 6.34 -32.92
CA LEU A 23 -5.31 6.89 -33.87
C LEU A 23 -5.49 6.05 -35.13
N SER A 24 -4.67 5.03 -35.34
CA SER A 24 -4.83 4.05 -36.42
C SER A 24 -5.60 2.83 -35.88
N THR A 25 -6.86 2.81 -36.19
CA THR A 25 -7.93 1.84 -35.91
C THR A 25 -7.52 0.36 -35.97
N THR A 26 -7.06 -0.18 -34.85
CA THR A 26 -7.15 -1.62 -34.56
C THR A 26 -7.87 -1.79 -33.23
N ASN A 27 -8.92 -2.61 -33.20
CA ASN A 27 -9.81 -2.86 -32.07
C ASN A 27 -9.02 -3.42 -30.87
N MET A 28 -8.68 -2.59 -29.92
CA MET A 28 -8.14 -2.95 -28.61
C MET A 28 -9.14 -2.60 -27.49
N LYS A 29 -9.15 -3.30 -26.38
CA LYS A 29 -10.26 -3.36 -25.42
C LYS A 29 -9.82 -3.33 -23.95
N ALA A 30 -10.51 -2.63 -22.99
CA ALA A 30 -10.06 -2.33 -21.59
C ALA A 30 -11.08 -2.15 -20.47
N GLN A 31 -10.61 -1.91 -19.26
CA GLN A 31 -11.36 -1.74 -18.00
C GLN A 31 -11.93 -0.34 -17.76
N GLY A 32 -13.06 -0.25 -17.02
CA GLY A 32 -13.77 1.00 -16.79
C GLY A 32 -13.67 1.60 -15.40
N LEU A 33 -13.16 2.83 -15.29
CA LEU A 33 -13.29 3.73 -14.15
C LEU A 33 -14.62 4.48 -14.13
N PHE A 34 -15.51 4.24 -15.09
CA PHE A 34 -16.67 5.04 -15.35
C PHE A 34 -17.94 4.36 -14.87
N ALA A 35 -18.89 5.19 -14.43
CA ALA A 35 -20.23 4.75 -14.14
C ALA A 35 -21.09 4.53 -15.41
N THR A 36 -22.17 3.82 -15.25
CA THR A 36 -23.26 3.74 -16.23
C THR A 36 -24.53 4.26 -15.58
N LEU A 37 -25.14 5.29 -16.15
CA LEU A 37 -26.42 5.82 -15.73
C LEU A 37 -27.50 5.35 -16.67
N THR A 38 -28.50 4.67 -16.13
CA THR A 38 -29.66 4.14 -16.89
C THR A 38 -30.97 4.62 -16.31
N GLY A 39 -32.05 4.46 -17.02
CA GLY A 39 -33.41 4.69 -16.52
C GLY A 39 -34.47 4.58 -17.57
N VAL A 40 -35.71 4.67 -17.12
CA VAL A 40 -36.91 4.71 -17.96
C VAL A 40 -37.63 6.04 -17.75
N VAL A 41 -38.06 6.66 -18.83
CA VAL A 41 -38.90 7.87 -18.79
C VAL A 41 -40.36 7.46 -19.03
N THR A 42 -41.22 7.82 -18.08
CA THR A 42 -42.66 7.53 -18.13
C THR A 42 -43.48 8.82 -17.97
N ASP A 43 -44.71 8.77 -18.35
CA ASP A 43 -45.72 9.75 -18.02
C ASP A 43 -46.35 9.47 -16.64
N PRO A 44 -47.27 10.32 -16.12
CA PRO A 44 -47.93 10.10 -14.83
C PRO A 44 -48.83 8.85 -14.77
N THR A 45 -49.21 8.26 -15.93
CA THR A 45 -49.96 7.03 -15.99
C THR A 45 -49.09 5.78 -16.00
N GLY A 46 -47.76 5.96 -16.08
CA GLY A 46 -46.82 4.88 -16.22
C GLY A 46 -46.52 4.45 -17.65
N ALA A 47 -47.09 5.13 -18.66
CA ALA A 47 -46.78 4.85 -20.06
C ALA A 47 -45.36 5.41 -20.40
N VAL A 48 -44.64 4.66 -21.22
CA VAL A 48 -43.25 5.04 -21.60
C VAL A 48 -43.26 6.23 -22.57
N VAL A 49 -42.30 7.13 -22.39
CA VAL A 49 -42.10 8.31 -23.23
C VAL A 49 -40.90 8.09 -24.14
N ALA A 50 -41.15 7.79 -25.40
CA ALA A 50 -40.10 7.65 -26.43
C ALA A 50 -39.65 9.02 -26.96
N GLY A 51 -38.39 9.16 -27.34
CA GLY A 51 -37.83 10.39 -27.92
C GLY A 51 -37.63 11.53 -26.92
N ALA A 52 -37.77 11.29 -25.62
CA ALA A 52 -37.43 12.29 -24.61
C ALA A 52 -35.92 12.59 -24.66
N LYS A 53 -35.57 13.88 -24.66
CA LYS A 53 -34.17 14.36 -24.68
C LYS A 53 -33.66 14.47 -23.26
N ILE A 54 -32.50 13.83 -22.98
CA ILE A 54 -31.87 13.83 -21.65
C ILE A 54 -30.53 14.47 -21.78
N LYS A 55 -30.26 15.48 -20.93
CA LYS A 55 -28.97 16.13 -20.77
C LYS A 55 -28.41 15.80 -19.39
N LEU A 56 -27.20 15.33 -19.36
CA LEU A 56 -26.43 15.07 -18.14
C LEU A 56 -25.26 16.04 -18.07
N ARG A 57 -25.22 16.87 -17.02
CA ARG A 57 -24.19 17.89 -16.80
C ARG A 57 -23.38 17.59 -15.55
N ASP A 58 -22.08 17.55 -15.70
CA ASP A 58 -21.11 17.42 -14.61
C ASP A 58 -21.07 18.73 -13.79
N ALA A 59 -21.24 18.64 -12.49
CA ALA A 59 -21.30 19.79 -11.61
C ALA A 59 -19.94 20.49 -11.45
N ALA A 60 -18.82 19.75 -11.51
CA ALA A 60 -17.49 20.28 -11.33
C ALA A 60 -16.90 20.91 -12.60
N SER A 61 -16.99 20.22 -13.73
CA SER A 61 -16.42 20.66 -15.01
C SER A 61 -17.39 21.43 -15.90
N GLY A 62 -18.70 21.35 -15.60
CA GLY A 62 -19.76 21.92 -16.44
C GLY A 62 -19.96 21.19 -17.78
N SER A 63 -19.26 20.10 -18.01
CA SER A 63 -19.34 19.29 -19.23
C SER A 63 -20.71 18.63 -19.38
N GLU A 64 -21.28 18.66 -20.59
CA GLU A 64 -22.60 18.10 -20.88
C GLU A 64 -22.52 16.89 -21.83
N ARG A 65 -23.44 15.94 -21.63
CA ARG A 65 -23.69 14.82 -22.53
C ARG A 65 -25.18 14.71 -22.76
N GLU A 66 -25.57 14.30 -23.98
CA GLU A 66 -26.97 14.16 -24.37
C GLU A 66 -27.26 12.73 -24.86
N THR A 67 -28.46 12.26 -24.57
CA THR A 67 -29.05 11.03 -25.13
C THR A 67 -30.56 11.23 -25.33
N VAL A 68 -31.22 10.29 -26.01
CA VAL A 68 -32.64 10.25 -26.18
C VAL A 68 -33.21 8.90 -25.80
N THR A 69 -34.45 8.86 -25.30
CA THR A 69 -35.08 7.58 -24.95
C THR A 69 -35.46 6.81 -26.22
N GLY A 70 -35.24 5.49 -26.17
CA GLY A 70 -35.71 4.55 -27.20
C GLY A 70 -37.22 4.34 -27.18
N ALA A 71 -37.72 3.43 -28.04
CA ALA A 71 -39.17 3.10 -28.15
C ALA A 71 -39.73 2.58 -26.82
N GLU A 72 -38.93 1.94 -26.00
CA GLU A 72 -39.26 1.42 -24.66
C GLU A 72 -39.14 2.47 -23.55
N GLY A 73 -38.97 3.75 -23.89
CA GLY A 73 -38.69 4.82 -22.93
C GLY A 73 -37.34 4.70 -22.18
N TYR A 74 -36.51 3.76 -22.56
CA TYR A 74 -35.24 3.48 -21.91
C TYR A 74 -34.13 4.41 -22.39
N TYR A 75 -33.27 4.86 -21.47
CA TYR A 75 -32.07 5.64 -21.79
C TYR A 75 -30.84 5.10 -21.05
N THR A 76 -29.70 5.35 -21.62
CA THR A 76 -28.40 5.02 -21.03
C THR A 76 -27.36 6.07 -21.35
N PHE A 77 -26.57 6.45 -20.32
CA PHE A 77 -25.27 7.08 -20.46
C PHE A 77 -24.21 6.08 -20.05
N ALA A 78 -23.51 5.53 -21.00
CA ALA A 78 -22.37 4.64 -20.74
C ALA A 78 -21.11 5.44 -20.51
N SER A 79 -20.17 4.90 -19.71
CA SER A 79 -18.85 5.48 -19.42
C SER A 79 -18.93 6.95 -18.97
N VAL A 80 -19.67 7.20 -17.90
CA VAL A 80 -19.77 8.52 -17.26
C VAL A 80 -18.68 8.62 -16.20
N PRO A 81 -17.83 9.67 -16.23
CA PRO A 81 -16.82 9.86 -15.18
C PRO A 81 -17.40 9.89 -13.77
N VAL A 82 -16.62 9.51 -12.77
CA VAL A 82 -16.99 9.66 -11.36
C VAL A 82 -17.21 11.13 -11.05
N GLY A 83 -18.32 11.45 -10.39
CA GLY A 83 -18.66 12.83 -10.05
C GLY A 83 -20.09 13.04 -9.63
N GLU A 84 -20.44 14.31 -9.41
CA GLU A 84 -21.79 14.75 -9.12
C GLU A 84 -22.41 15.40 -10.35
N TYR A 85 -23.65 15.01 -10.68
CA TYR A 85 -24.32 15.38 -11.93
C TYR A 85 -25.68 16.02 -11.70
N THR A 86 -26.05 16.87 -12.66
CA THR A 86 -27.41 17.36 -12.83
C THR A 86 -27.98 16.80 -14.14
N MET A 87 -29.19 16.27 -14.09
CA MET A 87 -29.87 15.70 -15.22
C MET A 87 -31.12 16.51 -15.55
N ASN A 88 -31.29 16.90 -16.82
CA ASN A 88 -32.48 17.54 -17.34
C ASN A 88 -33.16 16.60 -18.37
N VAL A 89 -34.46 16.44 -18.26
CA VAL A 89 -35.25 15.63 -19.21
C VAL A 89 -36.38 16.47 -19.80
N GLU A 90 -36.45 16.50 -21.13
CA GLU A 90 -37.38 17.28 -21.90
C GLU A 90 -38.12 16.40 -22.90
N ALA A 91 -39.44 16.54 -23.00
CA ALA A 91 -40.29 15.92 -24.04
C ALA A 91 -41.44 16.84 -24.43
N PRO A 92 -41.86 16.82 -25.71
CA PRO A 92 -43.01 17.63 -26.16
C PRO A 92 -44.27 17.29 -25.37
N GLY A 93 -44.94 18.32 -24.84
CA GLY A 93 -46.19 18.15 -24.06
C GLY A 93 -46.00 17.86 -22.57
N PHE A 94 -44.72 17.86 -22.11
CA PHE A 94 -44.37 17.64 -20.71
C PHE A 94 -43.60 18.82 -20.13
N GLN A 95 -43.61 18.94 -18.80
CA GLN A 95 -42.77 19.86 -18.07
C GLN A 95 -41.33 19.35 -18.06
N THR A 96 -40.34 20.27 -18.03
CA THR A 96 -38.96 19.90 -17.90
C THR A 96 -38.69 19.30 -16.50
N TYR A 97 -38.15 18.09 -16.46
CA TYR A 97 -37.73 17.46 -15.23
C TYR A 97 -36.26 17.77 -15.01
N LYS A 98 -35.88 18.20 -13.79
CA LYS A 98 -34.52 18.48 -13.39
C LYS A 98 -34.19 17.75 -12.10
N ALA A 99 -33.18 16.89 -12.12
CA ALA A 99 -32.61 16.23 -10.93
C ALA A 99 -31.19 16.71 -10.71
N SER A 100 -30.87 17.13 -9.48
CA SER A 100 -29.55 17.57 -9.06
C SER A 100 -29.01 16.67 -7.94
N GLY A 101 -27.67 16.64 -7.78
CA GLY A 101 -27.01 15.81 -6.77
C GLY A 101 -26.98 14.33 -7.10
N ILE A 102 -26.95 13.96 -8.39
CA ILE A 102 -26.79 12.58 -8.83
C ILE A 102 -25.30 12.23 -8.71
N GLY A 103 -24.90 11.56 -7.62
CA GLY A 103 -23.56 11.04 -7.45
C GLY A 103 -23.36 9.77 -8.27
N LEU A 104 -22.27 9.68 -9.04
CA LEU A 104 -21.89 8.50 -9.80
C LEU A 104 -20.50 8.04 -9.37
N GLY A 105 -20.41 6.80 -8.88
CA GLY A 105 -19.17 6.16 -8.43
C GLY A 105 -18.50 5.32 -9.52
N GLY A 106 -17.22 4.98 -9.34
CA GLY A 106 -16.45 4.15 -10.27
C GLY A 106 -17.04 2.74 -10.43
N GLY A 107 -17.25 2.33 -11.68
CA GLY A 107 -17.89 1.07 -12.00
C GLY A 107 -19.36 0.96 -11.60
N GLU A 108 -19.96 2.03 -11.07
CA GLU A 108 -21.37 2.02 -10.62
C GLU A 108 -22.33 1.93 -11.79
N LYS A 109 -23.36 1.09 -11.64
CA LYS A 109 -24.54 1.07 -12.50
C LYS A 109 -25.70 1.70 -11.74
N ARG A 110 -26.00 2.97 -12.04
CA ARG A 110 -27.06 3.71 -11.36
C ARG A 110 -28.31 3.78 -12.22
N ASN A 111 -29.44 3.46 -11.63
CA ASN A 111 -30.75 3.60 -12.26
C ASN A 111 -31.44 4.85 -11.73
N VAL A 112 -31.89 5.74 -12.63
CA VAL A 112 -32.72 6.91 -12.32
C VAL A 112 -33.92 6.92 -13.24
N ASN A 113 -35.06 6.46 -12.73
CA ASN A 113 -36.32 6.51 -13.46
C ASN A 113 -36.94 7.89 -13.32
N VAL A 114 -37.53 8.38 -14.41
CA VAL A 114 -38.13 9.72 -14.51
C VAL A 114 -39.57 9.63 -14.83
N SER A 115 -40.44 10.26 -14.04
CA SER A 115 -41.85 10.45 -14.35
C SER A 115 -42.07 11.92 -14.73
N LEU A 116 -42.44 12.16 -16.00
CA LEU A 116 -42.66 13.51 -16.53
C LEU A 116 -44.09 13.96 -16.22
N ALA A 117 -44.26 15.17 -15.70
CA ALA A 117 -45.54 15.79 -15.49
C ALA A 117 -46.07 16.41 -16.80
N VAL A 118 -47.38 16.28 -17.10
CA VAL A 118 -47.99 16.90 -18.27
C VAL A 118 -47.97 18.44 -18.10
N GLY A 119 -47.57 19.14 -19.13
CA GLY A 119 -47.48 20.61 -19.09
C GLY A 119 -46.64 21.16 -20.23
N THR A 120 -46.31 22.47 -20.15
CA THR A 120 -45.40 23.11 -21.11
C THR A 120 -43.97 23.00 -20.67
N THR A 121 -43.03 22.92 -21.61
CA THR A 121 -41.56 22.84 -21.35
C THR A 121 -41.01 24.06 -20.60
N ASN A 122 -41.77 25.15 -20.46
CA ASN A 122 -41.37 26.33 -19.67
C ASN A 122 -41.58 26.16 -18.15
N GLN A 123 -42.17 25.06 -17.70
CA GLN A 123 -42.36 24.71 -16.30
C GLN A 123 -41.33 23.63 -15.92
N THR A 124 -40.61 23.83 -14.81
CA THR A 124 -39.58 22.88 -14.34
C THR A 124 -39.99 22.27 -13.01
N VAL A 125 -39.88 20.94 -12.93
CA VAL A 125 -40.00 20.19 -11.67
C VAL A 125 -38.60 19.85 -11.20
N GLU A 126 -38.16 20.41 -10.05
CA GLU A 126 -36.87 20.09 -9.45
C GLU A 126 -37.03 18.97 -8.43
N VAL A 127 -36.16 17.96 -8.55
CA VAL A 127 -36.08 16.83 -7.62
C VAL A 127 -34.62 16.73 -7.12
N SER A 128 -34.46 16.55 -5.82
CA SER A 128 -33.15 16.28 -5.26
C SER A 128 -32.81 14.81 -5.48
N GLY A 129 -31.79 14.52 -6.29
CA GLY A 129 -31.30 13.17 -6.53
C GLY A 129 -30.54 12.57 -5.32
N ALA A 130 -30.31 13.39 -4.29
CA ALA A 130 -29.64 12.94 -3.05
C ALA A 130 -30.55 12.08 -2.14
N ALA A 131 -31.86 12.02 -2.41
CA ALA A 131 -32.82 11.30 -1.58
C ALA A 131 -32.83 9.78 -1.81
N ASP A 132 -32.29 9.29 -2.90
CA ASP A 132 -32.33 7.87 -3.26
C ASP A 132 -30.92 7.24 -3.28
N ILE A 133 -30.24 7.23 -2.14
CA ILE A 133 -29.17 6.25 -1.90
C ILE A 133 -29.84 4.91 -1.58
N VAL A 134 -30.61 4.42 -2.51
CA VAL A 134 -31.07 3.04 -2.51
C VAL A 134 -29.97 2.20 -3.16
N ALA A 135 -29.71 1.03 -2.60
CA ALA A 135 -28.79 0.06 -3.19
C ALA A 135 -29.06 -0.09 -4.71
N PRO A 136 -28.03 -0.23 -5.55
CA PRO A 136 -28.21 -0.30 -6.99
C PRO A 136 -29.16 -1.44 -7.33
N VAL A 137 -30.36 -1.10 -7.79
CA VAL A 137 -31.46 -2.07 -8.02
C VAL A 137 -31.20 -2.91 -9.27
N ASP A 138 -30.34 -2.42 -10.15
CA ASP A 138 -30.02 -3.04 -11.45
C ASP A 138 -28.68 -3.79 -11.45
N SER A 139 -28.00 -3.92 -10.30
CA SER A 139 -26.75 -4.65 -10.18
C SER A 139 -26.78 -5.61 -8.99
N GLY A 140 -26.31 -6.84 -9.20
CA GLY A 140 -26.07 -7.81 -8.13
C GLY A 140 -24.76 -7.55 -7.36
N GLU A 141 -24.02 -6.50 -7.69
CA GLU A 141 -22.75 -6.16 -7.05
C GLU A 141 -22.93 -5.89 -5.55
N LYS A 142 -22.07 -6.51 -4.75
CA LYS A 142 -21.95 -6.21 -3.34
C LYS A 142 -20.69 -5.38 -3.12
N SER A 143 -20.89 -4.11 -2.89
CA SER A 143 -19.80 -3.15 -2.67
C SER A 143 -20.11 -2.18 -1.53
N SER A 144 -19.06 -1.53 -1.03
CA SER A 144 -19.13 -0.40 -0.11
C SER A 144 -18.31 0.74 -0.70
N THR A 145 -18.92 1.91 -0.80
CA THR A 145 -18.27 3.10 -1.36
C THR A 145 -18.21 4.19 -0.31
N LEU A 146 -17.04 4.81 -0.14
CA LEU A 146 -16.85 6.02 0.64
C LEU A 146 -16.65 7.19 -0.31
N THR A 147 -17.55 8.14 -0.22
CA THR A 147 -17.51 9.38 -0.99
C THR A 147 -16.60 10.41 -0.35
N THR A 148 -16.24 11.47 -1.08
CA THR A 148 -15.45 12.59 -0.54
C THR A 148 -15.99 13.12 0.79
N LYS A 149 -17.33 13.22 0.93
CA LYS A 149 -17.97 13.72 2.16
C LYS A 149 -17.74 12.78 3.35
N GLU A 150 -17.80 11.49 3.14
CA GLU A 150 -17.55 10.49 4.19
C GLU A 150 -16.08 10.43 4.54
N LEU A 151 -15.19 10.42 3.54
CA LEU A 151 -13.74 10.43 3.73
C LEU A 151 -13.25 11.63 4.54
N GLN A 152 -13.89 12.80 4.38
CA GLN A 152 -13.55 14.01 5.13
C GLN A 152 -14.15 14.07 6.55
N ASN A 153 -15.24 13.38 6.79
CA ASN A 153 -15.95 13.43 8.07
C ASN A 153 -15.52 12.34 9.05
N TYR A 154 -14.92 11.25 8.59
CA TYR A 154 -14.42 10.22 9.47
C TYR A 154 -13.03 10.59 10.01
N VAL A 155 -12.90 10.55 11.33
CA VAL A 155 -11.63 10.83 12.00
C VAL A 155 -10.74 9.58 11.93
N GLN A 156 -9.54 9.74 11.41
CA GLN A 156 -8.50 8.70 11.40
C GLN A 156 -7.14 9.29 11.75
N VAL A 157 -6.22 8.44 12.14
CA VAL A 157 -4.81 8.83 12.28
C VAL A 157 -4.11 8.56 10.96
N GLY A 158 -3.58 9.60 10.35
CA GLY A 158 -3.08 9.55 8.97
C GLY A 158 -4.21 9.71 7.95
N SER A 159 -3.85 9.90 6.71
CA SER A 159 -4.82 10.18 5.63
C SER A 159 -5.03 8.97 4.71
N ASN A 160 -4.80 7.74 5.17
CA ASN A 160 -4.96 6.54 4.35
C ASN A 160 -6.40 6.02 4.40
N ALA A 161 -7.12 6.15 3.29
CA ALA A 161 -8.52 5.69 3.20
C ALA A 161 -8.69 4.18 3.41
N ALA A 162 -7.66 3.37 3.21
CA ALA A 162 -7.71 1.94 3.49
C ALA A 162 -7.94 1.60 4.98
N GLU A 163 -7.69 2.55 5.89
CA GLU A 163 -8.03 2.39 7.30
C GLU A 163 -9.53 2.18 7.53
N TYR A 164 -10.38 2.69 6.66
CA TYR A 164 -11.84 2.52 6.76
C TYR A 164 -12.30 1.10 6.48
N ILE A 165 -11.47 0.23 5.93
CA ILE A 165 -11.78 -1.19 5.77
C ILE A 165 -12.16 -1.83 7.10
N LYS A 166 -11.55 -1.39 8.20
CA LYS A 166 -11.78 -1.89 9.56
C LYS A 166 -13.22 -1.72 10.05
N ILE A 167 -13.93 -0.75 9.51
CA ILE A 167 -15.32 -0.45 9.92
C ILE A 167 -16.35 -0.97 8.92
N MET A 168 -15.90 -1.56 7.81
CA MET A 168 -16.79 -2.09 6.79
C MET A 168 -17.34 -3.47 7.15
N PRO A 169 -18.61 -3.76 6.90
CA PRO A 169 -19.21 -5.05 7.18
C PRO A 169 -18.53 -6.19 6.41
N GLY A 170 -18.32 -7.33 7.05
CA GLY A 170 -17.75 -8.53 6.45
C GLY A 170 -16.24 -8.61 6.52
N PHE A 171 -15.56 -7.58 7.01
CA PHE A 171 -14.13 -7.61 7.23
C PHE A 171 -13.78 -8.04 8.64
N GLY A 172 -12.91 -9.04 8.75
CA GLY A 172 -12.26 -9.42 10.00
C GLY A 172 -10.84 -8.87 10.01
N VAL A 173 -10.45 -8.21 11.09
CA VAL A 173 -9.04 -7.91 11.32
C VAL A 173 -8.35 -9.24 11.60
N GLN A 174 -7.43 -9.65 10.75
CA GLN A 174 -6.56 -10.77 11.07
C GLN A 174 -5.68 -10.34 12.24
N ASN A 175 -5.83 -11.07 13.32
CA ASN A 175 -5.04 -10.85 14.50
C ASN A 175 -3.62 -11.37 14.22
N GLY A 176 -2.86 -10.59 13.53
CA GLY A 176 -1.43 -10.66 13.62
C GLY A 176 -1.09 -10.30 15.05
N ALA A 177 -1.28 -11.27 15.96
CA ALA A 177 -1.07 -11.12 17.40
C ALA A 177 0.34 -10.63 17.74
N GLN A 178 1.18 -10.55 16.79
CA GLN A 178 2.54 -10.05 16.82
C GLN A 178 2.61 -8.55 16.64
N ASN A 179 1.57 -7.90 16.21
CA ASN A 179 1.53 -6.43 16.10
C ASN A 179 1.39 -5.78 17.47
N LYS A 180 2.32 -6.12 18.34
CA LYS A 180 2.53 -5.42 19.59
C LYS A 180 2.77 -3.93 19.37
N ALA A 181 3.20 -3.59 18.21
CA ALA A 181 3.76 -2.29 18.00
C ALA A 181 2.74 -1.20 17.85
N ASN A 182 1.47 -1.47 18.02
CA ASN A 182 0.52 -0.38 17.96
C ASN A 182 0.59 0.43 16.65
N TYR A 183 1.27 -0.12 15.67
CA TYR A 183 1.38 0.46 14.33
C TYR A 183 0.14 0.19 13.54
N SER A 184 -0.77 -0.52 14.15
CA SER A 184 -2.01 -0.91 13.58
C SER A 184 -2.58 0.19 12.72
N GLY A 185 -2.24 0.14 11.44
CA GLY A 185 -2.84 0.91 10.43
C GLY A 185 -2.59 2.42 10.47
N GLN A 186 -1.63 2.88 11.19
CA GLN A 186 -1.33 4.31 11.34
C GLN A 186 -0.12 4.76 10.55
N THR A 187 0.62 3.81 10.02
CA THR A 187 1.77 4.11 9.19
C THR A 187 1.37 4.03 7.74
N ILE A 188 1.73 5.04 7.02
CA ILE A 188 1.60 5.11 5.59
C ILE A 188 2.98 4.83 5.03
N GLY A 189 3.20 3.62 4.61
CA GLY A 189 4.47 3.18 4.07
C GLY A 189 4.30 2.63 2.67
N ILE A 190 5.34 2.74 1.85
CA ILE A 190 5.42 2.08 0.55
C ILE A 190 5.58 0.59 0.73
N ASN A 191 6.15 0.21 1.83
CA ASN A 191 6.51 -1.13 2.14
C ASN A 191 5.79 -1.61 3.37
N ALA A 192 4.78 -2.32 3.14
CA ALA A 192 4.08 -3.03 4.15
C ALA A 192 4.37 -4.49 3.96
N ASN A 193 5.33 -4.99 4.63
CA ASN A 193 5.59 -6.41 4.59
C ASN A 193 4.66 -7.21 5.47
N GLY A 194 4.05 -8.19 4.84
CA GLY A 194 3.03 -9.05 5.31
C GLY A 194 3.31 -9.98 6.43
N ASP A 195 4.46 -9.97 6.96
CA ASP A 195 4.73 -10.78 8.12
C ASP A 195 4.68 -9.96 9.39
N SER A 196 3.79 -10.34 10.25
CA SER A 196 3.71 -10.05 11.70
C SER A 196 4.11 -8.65 12.20
N GLY A 197 4.49 -7.75 11.34
CA GLY A 197 4.95 -6.41 11.67
C GLY A 197 4.52 -5.36 10.66
N SER A 198 3.68 -5.71 9.74
CA SER A 198 3.21 -4.86 8.67
C SER A 198 2.57 -3.58 9.16
N GLN A 199 3.02 -2.52 8.57
CA GLN A 199 2.59 -1.17 8.88
C GLN A 199 1.58 -0.63 7.88
N SER A 200 1.22 -1.38 6.86
CA SER A 200 0.14 -1.03 5.95
C SER A 200 -1.17 -1.66 6.41
N PRO A 201 -2.25 -0.90 6.35
CA PRO A 201 -3.57 -1.42 6.68
C PRO A 201 -4.05 -2.50 5.71
N LEU A 202 -3.42 -2.64 4.55
CA LEU A 202 -3.82 -3.61 3.52
C LEU A 202 -3.06 -4.93 3.61
N ASN A 203 -1.94 -4.94 4.31
CA ASN A 203 -1.07 -6.11 4.33
C ASN A 203 -1.48 -7.11 5.39
N ASN A 204 -1.96 -8.29 4.99
CA ASN A 204 -2.38 -9.41 5.86
C ASN A 204 -3.23 -9.00 7.07
N ALA A 205 -3.62 -7.71 7.13
CA ALA A 205 -4.34 -7.15 8.26
C ALA A 205 -5.82 -7.49 8.24
N PHE A 206 -6.35 -7.89 7.10
CA PHE A 206 -7.78 -8.17 6.93
C PHE A 206 -8.03 -9.51 6.29
N SER A 207 -9.12 -10.11 6.69
CA SER A 207 -9.78 -11.17 5.93
C SER A 207 -11.19 -10.71 5.58
N TYR A 208 -11.68 -11.07 4.42
CA TYR A 208 -13.06 -10.86 4.05
C TYR A 208 -13.72 -12.24 3.82
N ASN A 209 -14.77 -12.53 4.57
CA ASN A 209 -15.45 -13.83 4.49
C ASN A 209 -14.51 -15.04 4.58
N GLY A 210 -13.41 -14.93 5.33
CA GLY A 210 -12.39 -15.98 5.47
C GLY A 210 -11.34 -16.04 4.37
N LEU A 211 -11.41 -15.17 3.37
CA LEU A 211 -10.37 -15.07 2.33
C LEU A 211 -9.14 -14.33 2.85
N PRO A 212 -7.94 -14.80 2.55
CA PRO A 212 -6.72 -14.12 2.97
C PRO A 212 -6.51 -12.79 2.19
N SER A 213 -5.83 -11.84 2.81
CA SER A 213 -5.58 -10.51 2.25
C SER A 213 -4.76 -10.50 0.96
N ASN A 214 -3.92 -11.50 0.74
CA ASN A 214 -3.13 -11.63 -0.49
C ASN A 214 -3.96 -12.03 -1.74
N THR A 215 -5.26 -12.09 -1.62
CA THR A 215 -6.20 -12.32 -2.73
C THR A 215 -6.88 -11.02 -3.19
N LEU A 216 -6.44 -9.87 -2.69
CA LEU A 216 -6.96 -8.56 -3.07
C LEU A 216 -6.45 -8.12 -4.44
N ASP A 217 -7.29 -7.41 -5.18
CA ASP A 217 -6.85 -6.56 -6.27
C ASP A 217 -6.96 -5.08 -5.85
N ILE A 218 -5.93 -4.29 -6.10
CA ILE A 218 -5.88 -2.88 -5.73
C ILE A 218 -5.68 -2.04 -6.98
N VAL A 219 -6.62 -1.13 -7.21
CA VAL A 219 -6.68 -0.30 -8.40
C VAL A 219 -6.69 1.18 -8.02
N ALA A 220 -5.83 1.98 -8.61
CA ALA A 220 -5.81 3.43 -8.45
C ALA A 220 -5.94 4.10 -9.82
N ASP A 221 -7.03 4.84 -10.05
CA ASP A 221 -7.35 5.48 -11.34
C ASP A 221 -7.21 4.52 -12.54
N GLY A 222 -7.73 3.29 -12.41
CA GLY A 222 -7.67 2.24 -13.42
C GLY A 222 -6.34 1.52 -13.57
N ALA A 223 -5.32 1.96 -12.87
CA ALA A 223 -4.05 1.26 -12.81
C ALA A 223 -4.08 0.16 -11.74
N HIS A 224 -3.69 -1.05 -12.08
CA HIS A 224 -3.37 -2.07 -11.11
C HIS A 224 -2.11 -1.66 -10.33
N VAL A 225 -2.20 -1.65 -9.01
CA VAL A 225 -1.14 -1.16 -8.12
C VAL A 225 -0.90 -2.08 -6.92
N SER A 226 -1.21 -3.36 -7.04
CA SER A 226 -0.84 -4.35 -6.01
C SER A 226 0.65 -4.64 -6.08
N ASP A 227 1.29 -4.83 -4.92
CA ASP A 227 2.70 -5.21 -4.88
C ASP A 227 2.91 -6.61 -5.49
N PRO A 228 3.71 -6.76 -6.54
CA PRO A 228 3.89 -8.03 -7.24
C PRO A 228 4.72 -9.06 -6.47
N GLY A 229 5.31 -8.68 -5.33
CA GLY A 229 6.10 -9.59 -4.50
C GLY A 229 5.22 -10.42 -3.58
N CYS A 230 4.23 -9.82 -2.96
CA CYS A 230 3.35 -10.50 -2.02
C CYS A 230 1.86 -10.48 -2.42
N ASN A 231 1.47 -9.64 -3.35
CA ASN A 231 0.07 -9.35 -3.70
C ASN A 231 -0.77 -8.99 -2.47
N CYS A 232 -0.19 -8.30 -1.53
CA CYS A 232 -0.76 -8.06 -0.21
C CYS A 232 -0.79 -6.59 0.18
N ASP A 233 -0.28 -5.69 -0.65
CA ASP A 233 -0.12 -4.27 -0.36
C ASP A 233 -0.10 -3.42 -1.63
N THR A 234 -0.02 -2.10 -1.46
CA THR A 234 0.05 -1.16 -2.57
C THR A 234 1.16 -0.13 -2.38
N PRO A 235 1.95 0.15 -3.43
CA PRO A 235 2.88 1.27 -3.45
C PRO A 235 2.21 2.63 -3.65
N VAL A 236 0.89 2.68 -3.79
CA VAL A 236 0.12 3.90 -3.97
C VAL A 236 -0.90 4.01 -2.84
N ASN A 237 -0.61 4.80 -1.82
CA ASN A 237 -1.54 5.02 -0.73
C ASN A 237 -2.74 5.88 -1.18
N PRO A 238 -3.97 5.40 -0.98
CA PRO A 238 -5.17 6.16 -1.28
C PRO A 238 -5.40 7.22 -0.19
N ASN A 239 -4.75 8.39 -0.33
CA ASN A 239 -4.89 9.48 0.63
C ASN A 239 -6.32 10.05 0.58
N SER A 240 -7.02 10.06 1.70
CA SER A 240 -8.41 10.50 1.83
C SER A 240 -8.66 11.96 1.41
N ASP A 241 -7.64 12.82 1.51
CA ASP A 241 -7.72 14.20 1.06
C ASP A 241 -7.48 14.36 -0.45
N PHE A 242 -6.84 13.37 -1.10
CA PHE A 242 -6.50 13.42 -2.53
C PHE A 242 -7.46 12.63 -3.40
N ILE A 243 -8.25 11.73 -2.82
CA ILE A 243 -9.19 10.90 -3.56
C ILE A 243 -10.62 11.44 -3.45
N GLN A 244 -11.37 11.22 -4.51
CA GLN A 244 -12.79 11.56 -4.60
C GLN A 244 -13.66 10.41 -4.09
N GLU A 245 -13.19 9.18 -4.29
CA GLU A 245 -13.91 7.97 -3.97
C GLU A 245 -12.94 6.85 -3.54
N PHE A 246 -13.38 6.07 -2.58
CA PHE A 246 -12.77 4.80 -2.19
C PHE A 246 -13.84 3.72 -2.17
N LYS A 247 -13.71 2.70 -3.03
CA LYS A 247 -14.70 1.65 -3.22
C LYS A 247 -14.10 0.28 -2.99
N ILE A 248 -14.86 -0.57 -2.31
CA ILE A 248 -14.51 -1.98 -2.10
C ILE A 248 -15.63 -2.83 -2.65
N GLN A 249 -15.31 -3.66 -3.61
CA GLN A 249 -16.21 -4.63 -4.23
C GLN A 249 -15.89 -6.02 -3.68
N THR A 250 -16.89 -6.68 -3.12
CA THR A 250 -16.69 -7.91 -2.33
C THR A 250 -17.30 -9.14 -2.95
N SER A 251 -18.25 -8.98 -3.86
CA SER A 251 -18.79 -10.08 -4.67
C SER A 251 -19.70 -9.57 -5.80
N ASN A 252 -19.96 -10.42 -6.77
CA ASN A 252 -20.88 -10.19 -7.90
C ASN A 252 -20.56 -8.92 -8.71
N PHE A 253 -19.30 -8.51 -8.72
CA PHE A 253 -18.86 -7.42 -9.59
C PHE A 253 -18.80 -7.89 -11.05
N GLY A 254 -18.71 -6.94 -11.97
CA GLY A 254 -18.71 -7.21 -13.41
C GLY A 254 -17.50 -8.02 -13.87
N ALA A 255 -17.62 -8.66 -15.03
CA ALA A 255 -16.52 -9.40 -15.67
C ALA A 255 -15.35 -8.49 -16.09
N ASP A 256 -15.52 -7.18 -16.00
CA ASP A 256 -14.50 -6.15 -16.24
C ASP A 256 -13.53 -5.93 -15.08
N GLN A 257 -13.72 -6.58 -13.95
CA GLN A 257 -12.76 -6.55 -12.85
C GLN A 257 -11.68 -7.61 -13.05
N GLN A 258 -10.42 -7.26 -12.71
CA GLN A 258 -9.27 -8.09 -13.06
C GLN A 258 -9.10 -9.28 -12.13
N LYS A 259 -8.38 -9.08 -11.07
CA LYS A 259 -7.84 -10.13 -10.22
C LYS A 259 -8.63 -10.24 -8.92
N GLY A 260 -8.65 -11.45 -8.41
CA GLY A 260 -9.06 -11.71 -7.04
C GLY A 260 -10.57 -11.65 -6.76
N PRO A 261 -10.97 -12.21 -5.63
CA PRO A 261 -12.36 -12.22 -5.17
C PRO A 261 -12.80 -10.91 -4.54
N MET A 262 -11.91 -9.94 -4.39
CA MET A 262 -12.18 -8.62 -3.85
C MET A 262 -11.34 -7.57 -4.55
N VAL A 263 -11.98 -6.46 -4.92
CA VAL A 263 -11.33 -5.34 -5.58
C VAL A 263 -11.46 -4.09 -4.71
N ILE A 264 -10.33 -3.44 -4.46
CA ILE A 264 -10.26 -2.14 -3.79
C ILE A 264 -9.88 -1.10 -4.83
N SER A 265 -10.70 -0.12 -5.04
CA SER A 265 -10.44 0.94 -6.02
C SER A 265 -10.48 2.33 -5.39
N SER A 266 -9.61 3.21 -5.90
CA SER A 266 -9.59 4.62 -5.54
C SER A 266 -9.55 5.50 -6.79
N VAL A 267 -10.22 6.63 -6.72
CA VAL A 267 -10.26 7.63 -7.80
C VAL A 267 -9.74 8.95 -7.25
N THR A 268 -8.70 9.49 -7.90
CA THR A 268 -8.10 10.78 -7.52
C THR A 268 -9.05 11.94 -7.87
N LYS A 269 -9.11 12.96 -7.01
CA LYS A 269 -9.86 14.19 -7.27
C LYS A 269 -9.43 14.84 -8.58
N SER A 270 -10.36 15.45 -9.28
CA SER A 270 -10.10 16.28 -10.46
C SER A 270 -10.17 17.76 -10.12
N GLY A 271 -9.65 18.62 -10.99
CA GLY A 271 -9.90 20.05 -10.96
C GLY A 271 -11.31 20.41 -11.44
N GLY A 272 -11.70 21.63 -11.26
CA GLY A 272 -12.98 22.17 -11.70
C GLY A 272 -12.85 23.55 -12.39
N THR A 273 -13.97 24.17 -12.72
CA THR A 273 -14.04 25.50 -13.36
C THR A 273 -13.53 26.62 -12.47
N ASP A 274 -13.57 26.42 -11.15
CA ASP A 274 -13.11 27.36 -10.15
C ASP A 274 -11.89 26.85 -9.41
N PHE A 275 -11.02 27.76 -8.99
CA PHE A 275 -9.90 27.43 -8.13
C PHE A 275 -10.40 27.09 -6.73
N HIS A 276 -9.93 25.99 -6.21
CA HIS A 276 -10.23 25.53 -4.86
C HIS A 276 -9.01 24.86 -4.25
N GLY A 277 -8.94 24.88 -2.94
CA GLY A 277 -7.84 24.25 -2.22
C GLY A 277 -8.13 24.13 -0.74
N SER A 278 -7.36 23.32 -0.07
CA SER A 278 -7.42 23.14 1.37
C SER A 278 -6.01 23.03 1.94
N GLY A 279 -5.85 23.51 3.18
CA GLY A 279 -4.69 23.20 3.98
C GLY A 279 -5.15 22.45 5.22
N PHE A 280 -4.44 21.43 5.60
CA PHE A 280 -4.79 20.61 6.75
C PHE A 280 -3.56 20.24 7.57
N PHE A 281 -3.81 19.97 8.85
CA PHE A 281 -2.80 19.49 9.77
C PHE A 281 -3.43 18.51 10.73
N SER A 282 -3.02 17.25 10.63
CA SER A 282 -3.42 16.21 11.58
C SER A 282 -2.28 15.94 12.55
N ALA A 283 -2.60 15.86 13.83
CA ALA A 283 -1.60 15.62 14.87
C ALA A 283 -2.12 14.64 15.93
N ARG A 284 -1.24 13.72 16.32
CA ARG A 284 -1.42 12.89 17.51
C ARG A 284 -0.11 12.89 18.29
N ASN A 285 -0.19 13.16 19.57
CA ASN A 285 0.96 13.16 20.47
C ASN A 285 0.62 12.36 21.71
N TYR A 286 1.51 11.47 22.13
CA TYR A 286 1.33 10.63 23.31
C TYR A 286 1.01 11.43 24.57
N ALA A 287 1.50 12.66 24.69
CA ALA A 287 1.22 13.53 25.83
C ALA A 287 -0.27 13.93 25.96
N LEU A 288 -1.04 13.76 24.89
CA LEU A 288 -2.48 14.01 24.84
C LEU A 288 -3.31 12.73 24.95
N ASN A 289 -2.66 11.56 24.95
CA ASN A 289 -3.35 10.27 25.08
C ASN A 289 -3.60 9.95 26.55
N ALA A 290 -4.71 9.29 26.83
CA ALA A 290 -4.87 8.58 28.09
C ALA A 290 -3.90 7.41 28.17
N THR A 291 -3.33 7.16 29.32
CA THR A 291 -2.50 5.98 29.54
C THR A 291 -3.40 4.77 29.72
N ASP A 292 -3.08 3.67 29.06
CA ASP A 292 -3.81 2.41 29.18
C ASP A 292 -3.82 1.91 30.64
N ALA A 293 -4.93 1.32 31.07
CA ALA A 293 -5.11 0.85 32.42
C ALA A 293 -4.07 -0.19 32.84
N TYR A 294 -3.66 -1.07 31.91
CA TYR A 294 -2.63 -2.07 32.17
C TYR A 294 -1.26 -1.42 32.39
N VAL A 295 -0.91 -0.45 31.53
CA VAL A 295 0.33 0.32 31.64
C VAL A 295 0.38 1.08 32.97
N ASN A 296 -0.74 1.70 33.37
CA ASN A 296 -0.86 2.38 34.67
C ASN A 296 -0.74 1.42 35.84
N ALA A 297 -1.42 0.28 35.80
CA ALA A 297 -1.40 -0.72 36.86
C ALA A 297 0.00 -1.29 37.12
N GLN A 298 0.83 -1.31 36.07
CA GLN A 298 2.22 -1.79 36.12
C GLN A 298 3.23 -0.65 36.38
N SER A 299 2.76 0.58 36.54
CA SER A 299 3.62 1.77 36.66
C SER A 299 4.61 1.92 35.49
N LEU A 300 4.25 1.41 34.31
CA LEU A 300 5.06 1.51 33.10
C LEU A 300 4.87 2.86 32.44
N LYS A 301 5.86 3.27 31.66
CA LYS A 301 5.83 4.49 30.89
C LYS A 301 5.08 4.25 29.57
N ALA A 302 4.14 5.12 29.24
CA ALA A 302 3.46 5.03 27.95
C ALA A 302 4.42 5.30 26.78
N PRO A 303 4.31 4.55 25.67
CA PRO A 303 5.13 4.77 24.48
C PRO A 303 5.02 6.21 23.97
N ALA A 304 6.16 6.85 23.65
CA ALA A 304 6.25 8.27 23.31
C ALA A 304 5.96 8.55 21.82
N ASN A 305 4.92 7.94 21.28
CA ASN A 305 4.54 8.08 19.87
C ASN A 305 4.09 9.48 19.48
N LYS A 306 4.53 9.97 18.32
CA LYS A 306 4.15 11.26 17.75
C LYS A 306 3.88 11.12 16.26
N TYR A 307 2.80 11.76 15.81
CA TYR A 307 2.36 11.75 14.43
C TYR A 307 1.96 13.16 14.04
N TYR A 308 2.56 13.70 12.97
CA TYR A 308 2.25 15.03 12.44
C TYR A 308 2.16 14.96 10.92
N TYR A 309 1.02 15.35 10.38
CA TYR A 309 0.69 15.28 8.97
C TYR A 309 0.23 16.62 8.41
N PRO A 310 1.17 17.56 8.16
CA PRO A 310 0.85 18.78 7.41
C PRO A 310 0.67 18.47 5.94
N GLY A 311 -0.35 19.05 5.34
CA GLY A 311 -0.63 18.87 3.92
C GLY A 311 -1.55 19.90 3.34
N GLY A 312 -1.81 19.79 2.06
CA GLY A 312 -2.74 20.64 1.37
C GLY A 312 -3.04 20.15 -0.04
N THR A 313 -4.15 20.64 -0.56
CA THR A 313 -4.60 20.37 -1.92
C THR A 313 -4.88 21.65 -2.65
N PHE A 314 -4.72 21.65 -3.97
CA PHE A 314 -5.07 22.76 -4.84
C PHE A 314 -5.52 22.25 -6.20
N GLY A 315 -6.57 22.84 -6.75
CA GLY A 315 -7.11 22.46 -8.06
C GLY A 315 -7.86 23.61 -8.71
N GLY A 316 -8.12 23.45 -10.01
CA GLY A 316 -8.84 24.43 -10.78
C GLY A 316 -8.55 24.37 -12.28
N PRO A 317 -8.93 25.39 -13.05
CA PRO A 317 -8.65 25.43 -14.47
C PRO A 317 -7.18 25.83 -14.75
N VAL A 318 -6.55 25.21 -15.73
CA VAL A 318 -5.24 25.64 -16.23
C VAL A 318 -5.44 26.85 -17.14
N LEU A 319 -5.01 28.03 -16.70
CA LEU A 319 -5.04 29.27 -17.47
C LEU A 319 -3.64 29.63 -17.91
N LEU A 320 -3.39 29.63 -19.22
CA LEU A 320 -2.10 30.06 -19.74
C LEU A 320 -2.10 31.58 -19.98
N PRO A 321 -1.26 32.33 -19.22
CA PRO A 321 -1.13 33.77 -19.42
C PRO A 321 -0.84 34.12 -20.88
N TRP A 322 -1.36 35.26 -21.35
CA TRP A 322 -1.17 35.80 -22.72
C TRP A 322 -1.69 34.94 -23.87
N THR A 323 -2.40 33.84 -23.58
CA THR A 323 -3.06 33.02 -24.59
C THR A 323 -4.57 33.09 -24.48
N HIS A 324 -5.28 32.60 -25.51
CA HIS A 324 -6.75 32.41 -25.46
C HIS A 324 -7.12 31.00 -24.96
N PHE A 325 -6.10 30.16 -24.66
CA PHE A 325 -6.33 28.78 -24.24
C PHE A 325 -7.10 28.73 -22.91
N ASN A 326 -8.14 27.94 -22.89
CA ASN A 326 -8.95 27.63 -21.71
C ASN A 326 -9.55 28.83 -20.97
N ARG A 327 -9.73 29.99 -21.61
CA ARG A 327 -10.35 31.16 -20.99
C ARG A 327 -11.80 30.93 -20.51
N LYS A 328 -12.49 30.00 -21.19
CA LYS A 328 -13.84 29.56 -20.78
C LYS A 328 -13.83 28.60 -19.59
N ARG A 329 -12.65 28.12 -19.20
CA ARG A 329 -12.45 27.16 -18.10
C ARG A 329 -13.20 25.84 -18.34
N ASP A 330 -13.18 25.35 -19.57
CA ASP A 330 -13.95 24.17 -20.01
C ASP A 330 -13.09 23.05 -20.63
N LYS A 331 -11.75 23.27 -20.76
CA LYS A 331 -10.89 22.35 -21.51
C LYS A 331 -9.85 21.64 -20.66
N LEU A 332 -9.11 22.32 -19.81
CA LEU A 332 -8.01 21.75 -19.06
C LEU A 332 -8.10 22.12 -17.60
N PHE A 333 -8.13 21.12 -16.76
CA PHE A 333 -8.19 21.24 -15.32
C PHE A 333 -6.99 20.53 -14.68
N PHE A 334 -6.65 20.91 -13.49
CA PHE A 334 -5.64 20.23 -12.70
C PHE A 334 -6.08 20.08 -11.25
N PHE A 335 -5.54 19.07 -10.62
CA PHE A 335 -5.57 18.85 -9.18
C PHE A 335 -4.18 18.47 -8.72
N THR A 336 -3.75 18.95 -7.56
CA THR A 336 -2.51 18.55 -6.90
C THR A 336 -2.71 18.49 -5.40
N GLY A 337 -2.09 17.51 -4.76
CA GLY A 337 -2.08 17.34 -3.32
C GLY A 337 -0.69 16.96 -2.83
N TYR A 338 -0.29 17.50 -1.72
CA TYR A 338 0.95 17.19 -1.03
C TYR A 338 0.69 16.97 0.46
N GLU A 339 1.29 15.91 1.03
CA GLU A 339 1.27 15.64 2.46
C GLU A 339 2.64 15.14 2.91
N TYR A 340 3.08 15.63 4.05
CA TYR A 340 4.29 15.16 4.71
C TYR A 340 3.91 14.40 5.98
N PHE A 341 4.55 13.27 6.21
CA PHE A 341 4.37 12.41 7.36
C PHE A 341 5.61 12.46 8.22
N TYR A 342 5.48 12.98 9.42
CA TYR A 342 6.49 12.88 10.46
C TYR A 342 5.99 11.92 11.53
N GLN A 343 6.67 10.81 11.68
CA GLN A 343 6.31 9.78 12.65
C GLN A 343 7.51 9.44 13.52
N VAL A 344 7.28 9.48 14.82
CA VAL A 344 8.19 8.98 15.85
C VAL A 344 7.46 7.84 16.55
N LEU A 345 7.99 6.64 16.41
CA LEU A 345 7.38 5.42 16.93
C LEU A 345 8.31 4.85 18.01
N ASP A 346 7.78 4.77 19.20
CA ASP A 346 8.48 4.23 20.37
C ASP A 346 8.18 2.74 20.48
N THR A 347 9.20 1.90 20.48
CA THR A 347 9.05 0.44 20.59
C THR A 347 8.49 -0.01 21.94
N GLY A 348 8.44 0.87 22.92
CA GLY A 348 8.35 0.45 24.32
C GLY A 348 9.65 -0.20 24.79
N VAL A 349 9.61 -0.77 25.97
CA VAL A 349 10.81 -1.42 26.55
C VAL A 349 11.06 -2.76 25.87
N LEU A 350 12.21 -2.88 25.20
CA LEU A 350 12.75 -4.13 24.67
C LEU A 350 13.71 -4.71 25.69
N ASN A 351 13.54 -5.98 26.02
CA ASN A 351 14.39 -6.71 26.95
C ASN A 351 15.22 -7.76 26.20
N ALA A 352 16.49 -7.89 26.54
CA ALA A 352 17.40 -8.86 25.94
C ALA A 352 18.38 -9.42 26.96
N THR A 353 18.98 -10.56 26.62
CA THR A 353 20.15 -11.09 27.29
C THR A 353 21.38 -10.76 26.47
N VAL A 354 22.39 -10.12 27.07
CA VAL A 354 23.61 -9.72 26.43
C VAL A 354 24.83 -10.22 27.23
N PRO A 355 26.00 -10.43 26.58
CA PRO A 355 27.18 -10.92 27.29
C PRO A 355 27.68 -9.92 28.34
N THR A 356 28.14 -10.42 29.47
CA THR A 356 28.74 -9.61 30.51
C THR A 356 30.25 -9.34 30.23
N ALA A 357 30.80 -8.40 30.93
CA ALA A 357 32.26 -8.11 30.80
C ALA A 357 33.13 -9.28 31.19
N GLY A 358 32.73 -10.08 32.19
CA GLY A 358 33.47 -11.28 32.61
C GLY A 358 33.43 -12.36 31.51
N MET A 359 32.32 -12.55 30.85
CA MET A 359 32.18 -13.51 29.76
C MET A 359 33.16 -13.22 28.61
N LEU A 360 33.36 -11.93 28.27
CA LEU A 360 34.34 -11.54 27.25
C LEU A 360 35.79 -11.94 27.57
N THR A 361 36.06 -12.26 28.83
CA THR A 361 37.39 -12.69 29.31
C THR A 361 37.45 -14.16 29.70
N GLY A 362 36.35 -14.90 29.47
CA GLY A 362 36.26 -16.34 29.73
C GLY A 362 35.70 -16.72 31.10
N ASP A 363 35.19 -15.77 31.88
CA ASP A 363 34.53 -16.05 33.17
C ASP A 363 33.02 -16.39 32.94
N PHE A 364 32.70 -17.65 33.05
CA PHE A 364 31.36 -18.22 33.06
C PHE A 364 31.08 -18.91 34.40
N SER A 365 31.66 -18.40 35.47
CA SER A 365 31.36 -18.87 36.84
C SER A 365 29.85 -18.75 37.11
N PRO A 366 29.28 -19.54 38.02
CA PRO A 366 27.86 -19.42 38.39
C PRO A 366 27.44 -17.99 38.77
N ALA A 367 28.37 -17.24 39.38
CA ALA A 367 28.14 -15.85 39.77
C ALA A 367 28.06 -14.92 38.56
N GLU A 368 28.86 -15.15 37.54
CA GLU A 368 28.87 -14.33 36.32
C GLU A 368 27.67 -14.68 35.42
N VAL A 369 27.36 -15.96 35.27
CA VAL A 369 26.16 -16.44 34.54
C VAL A 369 24.87 -15.95 35.21
N ALA A 370 24.85 -15.83 36.54
CA ALA A 370 23.69 -15.24 37.22
C ALA A 370 23.41 -13.79 36.80
N LYS A 371 24.43 -13.02 36.41
CA LYS A 371 24.27 -11.65 35.88
C LYS A 371 23.75 -11.61 34.45
N GLU A 372 23.94 -12.68 33.70
CA GLU A 372 23.34 -12.82 32.34
C GLU A 372 21.82 -12.87 32.41
N GLY A 373 21.27 -13.62 33.36
CA GLY A 373 19.85 -13.86 33.49
C GLY A 373 19.33 -15.00 32.61
N ALA A 374 18.12 -15.43 32.89
CA ALA A 374 17.53 -16.61 32.25
C ALA A 374 16.66 -16.30 31.01
N GLY A 375 16.31 -15.05 30.77
CA GLY A 375 15.29 -14.67 29.80
C GLY A 375 13.88 -15.15 30.19
N ALA A 376 12.86 -14.39 29.88
CA ALA A 376 11.47 -14.65 30.35
C ALA A 376 10.84 -15.93 29.79
N ASN A 377 11.36 -16.48 28.71
CA ASN A 377 10.73 -17.61 27.99
C ASN A 377 11.55 -18.90 28.08
N SER A 378 12.65 -18.93 28.83
CA SER A 378 13.57 -20.05 28.73
C SER A 378 13.10 -21.30 29.45
N GLY A 379 12.26 -21.20 30.47
CA GLY A 379 11.94 -22.37 31.34
C GLY A 379 13.21 -23.08 31.84
N ARG A 380 14.39 -22.58 31.47
CA ARG A 380 15.73 -23.05 31.79
C ARG A 380 16.43 -21.90 32.51
N GLY A 381 17.10 -22.21 33.57
CA GLY A 381 18.00 -21.26 34.23
C GLY A 381 19.12 -20.80 33.27
N PRO A 382 19.91 -19.78 33.65
CA PRO A 382 21.06 -19.37 32.87
C PRO A 382 21.88 -20.60 32.47
N GLY A 383 22.25 -20.71 31.19
CA GLY A 383 23.00 -21.84 30.70
C GLY A 383 24.35 -21.93 31.37
N GLN A 384 24.50 -22.84 32.29
CA GLN A 384 25.79 -23.11 32.93
C GLN A 384 26.72 -23.81 31.94
N VAL A 385 27.95 -23.36 31.82
CA VAL A 385 28.93 -24.10 31.05
C VAL A 385 29.18 -25.49 31.67
N ASN A 386 29.53 -26.43 30.83
CA ASN A 386 29.85 -27.80 31.27
C ASN A 386 30.99 -27.79 32.28
N GLN A 387 30.70 -28.05 33.54
CA GLN A 387 31.68 -27.99 34.66
C GLN A 387 32.72 -29.10 34.58
N ALA A 388 32.46 -30.19 33.85
CA ALA A 388 33.46 -31.23 33.63
C ALA A 388 34.54 -30.76 32.63
N MET A 389 34.19 -29.91 31.70
CA MET A 389 35.13 -29.31 30.75
C MET A 389 35.76 -28.03 31.29
N PHE A 390 35.03 -27.24 32.01
CA PHE A 390 35.44 -25.93 32.54
C PHE A 390 35.16 -25.84 34.05
N PRO A 391 36.05 -26.46 34.87
CA PRO A 391 35.89 -26.39 36.32
C PRO A 391 35.81 -24.95 36.84
N GLY A 392 34.80 -24.65 37.62
CA GLY A 392 34.52 -23.29 38.10
C GLY A 392 34.00 -22.31 37.03
N GLY A 393 33.71 -22.81 35.86
CA GLY A 393 33.16 -21.98 34.75
C GLY A 393 34.23 -21.13 34.04
N GLN A 394 35.52 -21.46 34.17
CA GLN A 394 36.58 -20.67 33.56
C GLN A 394 37.03 -21.27 32.22
N ILE A 395 36.83 -20.51 31.15
CA ILE A 395 37.34 -20.86 29.80
C ILE A 395 38.80 -20.42 29.68
N PRO A 396 39.72 -21.36 29.35
CA PRO A 396 41.15 -21.02 29.21
C PRO A 396 41.37 -19.97 28.12
N GLN A 397 42.28 -19.02 28.35
CA GLN A 397 42.62 -17.96 27.39
C GLN A 397 43.09 -18.52 26.04
N SER A 398 43.68 -19.72 26.02
CA SER A 398 44.09 -20.39 24.78
C SER A 398 42.93 -20.86 23.90
N MET A 399 41.72 -20.92 24.45
CA MET A 399 40.49 -21.27 23.70
C MET A 399 39.70 -20.06 23.25
N ILE A 400 40.01 -18.87 23.76
CA ILE A 400 39.29 -17.64 23.39
C ILE A 400 39.74 -17.18 22.01
N ASP A 401 38.77 -17.05 21.12
CA ASP A 401 39.00 -16.61 19.76
C ASP A 401 38.91 -15.07 19.65
N PRO A 402 39.99 -14.38 19.21
CA PRO A 402 40.02 -12.92 19.11
C PRO A 402 38.97 -12.35 18.16
N ASN A 403 38.62 -13.07 17.09
CA ASN A 403 37.59 -12.66 16.14
C ASN A 403 36.21 -12.71 16.77
N MET A 404 35.95 -13.75 17.57
CA MET A 404 34.70 -13.86 18.29
C MET A 404 34.56 -12.80 19.38
N VAL A 405 35.64 -12.49 20.08
CA VAL A 405 35.69 -11.35 21.03
C VAL A 405 35.36 -10.04 20.31
N ALA A 406 35.90 -9.82 19.11
CA ALA A 406 35.59 -8.63 18.31
C ALA A 406 34.09 -8.52 17.97
N LEU A 407 33.45 -9.62 17.60
CA LEU A 407 32.00 -9.66 17.37
C LEU A 407 31.20 -9.49 18.66
N MET A 408 31.57 -10.15 19.74
CA MET A 408 30.90 -10.03 21.03
C MET A 408 30.90 -8.61 21.60
N LYS A 409 31.95 -7.83 21.32
CA LYS A 409 32.02 -6.40 21.70
C LYS A 409 31.04 -5.51 20.99
N LEU A 410 30.36 -5.98 19.96
CA LEU A 410 29.26 -5.24 19.28
C LEU A 410 27.99 -5.28 20.08
N TYR A 411 27.80 -6.22 21.00
CA TYR A 411 26.69 -6.20 21.92
C TYR A 411 26.75 -4.98 22.84
N PRO A 412 25.60 -4.40 23.21
CA PRO A 412 25.58 -3.39 24.25
C PRO A 412 25.95 -4.01 25.61
N SER A 413 26.50 -3.20 26.50
CA SER A 413 26.72 -3.64 27.88
C SER A 413 25.44 -3.86 28.66
N PRO A 414 25.39 -4.82 29.59
CA PRO A 414 24.25 -4.96 30.50
C PRO A 414 23.91 -3.65 31.22
N ASN A 415 22.63 -3.34 31.32
CA ASN A 415 22.12 -2.12 31.94
C ASN A 415 20.91 -2.35 32.85
N ALA A 416 20.51 -3.61 33.06
CA ALA A 416 19.35 -3.98 33.84
C ALA A 416 19.68 -5.15 34.79
N ASP A 417 18.92 -5.21 35.92
CA ASP A 417 18.98 -6.34 36.84
C ASP A 417 18.01 -7.44 36.36
N PRO A 418 18.51 -8.66 36.08
CA PRO A 418 17.66 -9.77 35.67
C PRO A 418 16.50 -10.08 36.64
N ASN A 419 16.68 -9.82 37.91
CA ASN A 419 15.64 -10.07 38.91
C ASN A 419 14.45 -9.12 38.77
N SER A 420 14.68 -7.93 38.25
CA SER A 420 13.63 -6.89 38.03
C SER A 420 13.00 -6.91 36.67
N THR A 421 13.64 -7.53 35.68
CA THR A 421 13.26 -7.52 34.27
C THR A 421 12.68 -8.84 33.76
N GLY A 422 12.45 -9.80 34.67
CA GLY A 422 11.96 -11.12 34.27
C GLY A 422 13.03 -12.00 33.64
N GLY A 423 14.29 -11.82 34.04
CA GLY A 423 15.41 -12.66 33.61
C GLY A 423 16.32 -12.05 32.53
N PHE A 424 16.18 -10.76 32.22
CA PHE A 424 16.99 -10.08 31.20
C PHE A 424 17.98 -9.11 31.85
N ASN A 425 19.19 -9.03 31.33
CA ASN A 425 20.24 -8.11 31.81
C ASN A 425 20.38 -6.83 30.98
N TYR A 426 19.55 -6.67 29.96
CA TYR A 426 19.51 -5.50 29.11
C TYR A 426 18.06 -5.08 28.86
N ALA A 427 17.78 -3.80 29.00
CA ALA A 427 16.49 -3.20 28.73
C ALA A 427 16.66 -1.83 28.09
N LYS A 428 16.02 -1.58 26.96
CA LYS A 428 16.09 -0.30 26.25
C LYS A 428 14.84 -0.03 25.46
N THR A 429 14.49 1.24 25.36
CA THR A 429 13.50 1.74 24.41
C THR A 429 14.20 2.27 23.18
N GLU A 430 13.76 1.88 22.02
CA GLU A 430 14.25 2.38 20.75
C GLU A 430 13.20 3.21 20.02
N ILE A 431 13.65 4.13 19.21
CA ILE A 431 12.81 5.02 18.43
C ILE A 431 12.94 4.67 16.96
N PHE A 432 11.82 4.31 16.35
CA PHE A 432 11.67 4.23 14.90
C PHE A 432 11.23 5.59 14.38
N ASN A 433 12.03 6.19 13.54
CA ASN A 433 11.61 7.36 12.79
C ASN A 433 11.18 6.92 11.40
N GLN A 434 9.97 7.30 11.03
CA GLN A 434 9.45 7.09 9.69
C GLN A 434 8.97 8.43 9.14
N ASN A 435 9.73 8.97 8.20
CA ASN A 435 9.39 10.20 7.52
C ASN A 435 9.03 9.88 6.07
N ASN A 436 7.90 10.40 5.65
CA ASN A 436 7.35 10.10 4.34
C ASN A 436 6.75 11.37 3.76
N TYR A 437 6.77 11.50 2.45
CA TYR A 437 5.95 12.48 1.76
C TYR A 437 5.32 11.89 0.53
N GLN A 438 4.11 12.31 0.29
CA GLN A 438 3.30 11.92 -0.85
C GLN A 438 2.93 13.15 -1.66
N TRP A 439 3.07 13.05 -2.97
CA TRP A 439 2.61 14.06 -3.90
C TRP A 439 1.80 13.41 -5.01
N THR A 440 0.59 13.89 -5.20
CA THR A 440 -0.30 13.45 -6.28
C THR A 440 -0.65 14.65 -7.14
N THR A 441 -0.63 14.48 -8.44
CA THR A 441 -1.14 15.48 -9.38
C THR A 441 -1.92 14.80 -10.49
N ARG A 442 -2.99 15.44 -10.94
CA ARG A 442 -3.84 14.99 -12.01
C ARG A 442 -4.16 16.15 -12.95
N GLY A 443 -4.15 15.88 -14.24
CA GLY A 443 -4.61 16.80 -15.28
C GLY A 443 -5.72 16.16 -16.09
N ASP A 444 -6.82 16.89 -16.30
CA ASP A 444 -8.00 16.45 -17.05
C ASP A 444 -8.18 17.37 -18.27
N LEU A 445 -8.05 16.80 -19.48
CA LEU A 445 -8.14 17.51 -20.74
C LEU A 445 -9.37 17.06 -21.55
N SER A 446 -10.27 17.99 -21.83
CA SER A 446 -11.32 17.84 -22.83
C SER A 446 -10.75 18.17 -24.22
N ILE A 447 -10.33 17.14 -24.96
CA ILE A 447 -9.78 17.29 -26.34
C ILE A 447 -10.90 17.76 -27.27
N SER A 448 -12.09 17.17 -27.10
CA SER A 448 -13.32 17.55 -27.75
C SER A 448 -14.49 17.21 -26.82
N ASP A 449 -15.73 17.55 -27.23
CA ASP A 449 -16.94 17.18 -26.48
C ASP A 449 -17.06 15.65 -26.30
N ASN A 450 -16.53 14.89 -27.26
CA ASN A 450 -16.59 13.44 -27.29
C ASN A 450 -15.30 12.75 -26.84
N THR A 451 -14.19 13.49 -26.60
CA THR A 451 -12.91 12.89 -26.28
C THR A 451 -12.30 13.56 -25.06
N LYS A 452 -12.06 12.78 -24.04
CA LYS A 452 -11.45 13.23 -22.77
C LYS A 452 -10.22 12.41 -22.44
N LEU A 453 -9.21 13.07 -21.94
CA LEU A 453 -7.99 12.47 -21.44
C LEU A 453 -7.75 12.93 -20.01
N PHE A 454 -7.45 12.03 -19.09
CA PHE A 454 -6.78 12.43 -17.87
C PHE A 454 -5.41 11.75 -17.75
N VAL A 455 -4.51 12.38 -17.02
CA VAL A 455 -3.23 11.81 -16.62
C VAL A 455 -3.02 12.11 -15.14
N ARG A 456 -2.73 11.07 -14.35
CA ARG A 456 -2.38 11.17 -12.95
C ARG A 456 -0.93 10.72 -12.74
N TYR A 457 -0.20 11.46 -11.91
CA TYR A 457 1.08 11.05 -11.35
C TYR A 457 1.00 11.04 -9.83
N ASN A 458 1.43 9.93 -9.22
CA ASN A 458 1.59 9.80 -7.78
C ASN A 458 3.04 9.48 -7.48
N MET A 459 3.60 10.16 -6.49
CA MET A 459 4.95 9.93 -5.99
C MET A 459 4.91 9.79 -4.48
N GLN A 460 5.62 8.80 -3.96
CA GLN A 460 5.84 8.65 -2.53
C GLN A 460 7.31 8.38 -2.26
N ARG A 461 7.85 9.01 -1.22
CA ARG A 461 9.23 8.84 -0.75
C ARG A 461 9.20 8.67 0.75
N GLU A 462 9.95 7.68 1.22
CA GLU A 462 9.95 7.31 2.61
C GLU A 462 11.36 7.02 3.09
N VAL A 463 11.67 7.46 4.31
CA VAL A 463 12.87 7.07 5.05
C VAL A 463 12.43 6.47 6.37
N GLN A 464 12.71 5.20 6.55
CA GLN A 464 12.52 4.47 7.80
C GLN A 464 13.88 4.20 8.44
N GLN A 465 13.98 4.39 9.75
CA GLN A 465 15.16 4.01 10.51
C GLN A 465 14.83 2.81 11.39
N PHE A 466 15.57 1.75 11.24
CA PHE A 466 15.45 0.53 12.02
C PHE A 466 16.65 0.39 12.95
N PRO A 467 16.57 0.85 14.19
CA PRO A 467 17.64 0.66 15.16
C PRO A 467 17.74 -0.79 15.64
N VAL A 468 16.61 -1.49 15.66
CA VAL A 468 16.48 -2.91 16.00
C VAL A 468 15.44 -3.52 15.06
N GLY A 469 15.66 -4.74 14.61
CA GLY A 469 14.70 -5.50 13.80
C GLY A 469 14.28 -4.77 12.52
N LEU A 470 14.41 -5.42 11.39
CA LEU A 470 13.80 -4.97 10.15
C LEU A 470 12.34 -5.41 10.14
N TRP A 471 11.54 -4.89 9.26
CA TRP A 471 10.09 -5.04 9.09
C TRP A 471 9.44 -6.26 9.73
N TRP A 472 9.95 -7.47 9.47
CA TRP A 472 9.43 -8.73 10.02
C TRP A 472 10.23 -9.29 11.19
N ARG A 473 11.31 -8.61 11.60
CA ARG A 473 12.16 -8.98 12.73
C ARG A 473 11.99 -8.06 13.93
N GLN A 474 10.80 -7.59 14.18
CA GLN A 474 10.50 -6.76 15.36
C GLN A 474 10.67 -7.49 16.69
N THR A 475 10.95 -8.79 16.63
CA THR A 475 11.33 -9.59 17.80
C THR A 475 12.79 -9.43 18.17
N ASP A 476 13.63 -8.82 17.32
CA ASP A 476 15.01 -8.49 17.66
C ASP A 476 15.00 -7.45 18.77
N GLN A 477 15.74 -7.69 19.81
CA GLN A 477 15.66 -6.90 21.05
C GLN A 477 16.97 -6.17 21.36
N VAL A 478 17.99 -6.40 20.54
CA VAL A 478 19.31 -5.78 20.68
C VAL A 478 19.53 -4.84 19.48
N PRO A 479 19.94 -3.58 19.74
CA PRO A 479 20.19 -2.64 18.67
C PRO A 479 21.34 -3.10 17.76
N TYR A 480 21.22 -2.83 16.48
CA TYR A 480 22.30 -3.00 15.52
C TYR A 480 23.47 -2.05 15.83
N PRO A 481 24.71 -2.38 15.43
CA PRO A 481 25.86 -1.48 15.59
C PRO A 481 25.66 -0.12 14.92
N THR A 482 24.83 -0.08 13.91
CA THR A 482 24.33 1.11 13.22
C THR A 482 22.92 0.83 12.72
N PRO A 483 22.01 1.82 12.76
CA PRO A 483 20.67 1.63 12.22
C PRO A 483 20.68 1.23 10.75
N VAL A 484 19.68 0.45 10.34
CA VAL A 484 19.37 0.21 8.93
C VAL A 484 18.38 1.26 8.47
N GLN A 485 18.61 1.86 7.32
CA GLN A 485 17.72 2.81 6.69
C GLN A 485 17.01 2.18 5.49
N GLY A 486 15.69 2.15 5.53
CA GLY A 486 14.85 1.90 4.36
C GLY A 486 14.57 3.22 3.65
N LYS A 487 15.07 3.40 2.42
CA LYS A 487 14.83 4.58 1.58
C LYS A 487 13.85 4.25 0.47
N ASN A 488 12.62 3.97 0.86
CA ASN A 488 11.60 3.45 -0.03
C ASN A 488 11.07 4.53 -0.99
N ARG A 489 10.71 4.12 -2.20
CA ARG A 489 10.16 5.03 -3.19
C ARG A 489 9.12 4.33 -4.06
N SER A 490 8.08 5.05 -4.43
CA SER A 490 7.19 4.65 -5.51
C SER A 490 6.92 5.81 -6.46
N ASP A 491 6.69 5.47 -7.71
CA ASP A 491 6.28 6.36 -8.78
C ASP A 491 5.18 5.65 -9.57
N SER A 492 4.00 6.25 -9.68
CA SER A 492 2.88 5.68 -10.43
C SER A 492 2.28 6.71 -11.35
N VAL A 493 2.22 6.38 -12.65
CA VAL A 493 1.55 7.17 -13.67
C VAL A 493 0.38 6.36 -14.19
N SER A 494 -0.78 6.98 -14.34
CA SER A 494 -1.89 6.42 -15.10
C SER A 494 -2.49 7.47 -16.00
N GLY A 495 -2.96 7.05 -17.17
CA GLY A 495 -3.67 7.90 -18.10
C GLY A 495 -4.83 7.15 -18.72
N SER A 496 -6.01 7.77 -18.78
CA SER A 496 -7.20 7.23 -19.41
C SER A 496 -7.67 8.16 -20.52
N LEU A 497 -7.85 7.59 -21.70
CA LEU A 497 -8.45 8.24 -22.87
C LEU A 497 -9.86 7.66 -23.07
N THR A 498 -10.87 8.50 -22.94
CA THR A 498 -12.25 8.13 -23.22
C THR A 498 -12.73 8.77 -24.49
N HIS A 499 -13.34 7.99 -25.39
CA HIS A 499 -13.97 8.49 -26.61
C HIS A 499 -15.42 8.01 -26.75
N VAL A 500 -16.30 8.93 -27.01
CA VAL A 500 -17.75 8.68 -27.26
C VAL A 500 -17.98 8.68 -28.77
N PHE A 501 -18.10 7.52 -29.39
CA PHE A 501 -18.38 7.39 -30.83
C PHE A 501 -19.82 7.78 -31.17
N SER A 502 -20.73 7.48 -30.25
CA SER A 502 -22.16 7.80 -30.36
C SER A 502 -22.80 7.75 -28.97
N PRO A 503 -24.04 8.24 -28.77
CA PRO A 503 -24.75 8.10 -27.51
C PRO A 503 -24.86 6.67 -26.99
N THR A 504 -24.69 5.68 -27.86
CA THR A 504 -24.78 4.25 -27.53
C THR A 504 -23.44 3.50 -27.61
N MET A 505 -22.32 4.18 -27.86
CA MET A 505 -21.03 3.52 -28.01
C MET A 505 -19.90 4.37 -27.47
N THR A 506 -19.19 3.86 -26.49
CA THR A 506 -18.04 4.51 -25.84
C THR A 506 -16.87 3.54 -25.75
N ASN A 507 -15.68 4.09 -25.83
CA ASN A 507 -14.45 3.37 -25.61
C ASN A 507 -13.61 4.09 -24.52
N GLU A 508 -12.91 3.32 -23.73
CA GLU A 508 -11.94 3.78 -22.76
C GLU A 508 -10.65 2.99 -22.92
N THR A 509 -9.53 3.68 -23.01
CA THR A 509 -8.18 3.09 -23.02
C THR A 509 -7.41 3.62 -21.82
N VAL A 510 -6.82 2.73 -21.02
CA VAL A 510 -5.97 3.09 -19.87
C VAL A 510 -4.56 2.60 -20.10
N PHE A 511 -3.58 3.45 -19.81
CA PHE A 511 -2.17 3.10 -19.72
C PHE A 511 -1.66 3.43 -18.34
N ALA A 512 -0.90 2.53 -17.75
CA ALA A 512 -0.31 2.75 -16.46
C ALA A 512 1.12 2.24 -16.37
N TYR A 513 1.86 2.85 -15.48
CA TYR A 513 3.20 2.41 -15.10
C TYR A 513 3.39 2.66 -13.62
N THR A 514 3.68 1.62 -12.87
CA THR A 514 4.03 1.75 -11.46
C THR A 514 5.41 1.16 -11.21
N PHE A 515 6.20 1.89 -10.47
CA PHE A 515 7.52 1.48 -9.98
C PHE A 515 7.54 1.55 -8.46
N VAL A 516 8.17 0.55 -7.84
CA VAL A 516 8.46 0.57 -6.41
C VAL A 516 9.86 0.04 -6.15
N GLY A 517 10.57 0.68 -5.23
CA GLY A 517 11.92 0.28 -4.83
C GLY A 517 12.10 0.38 -3.32
N PHE A 518 12.77 -0.63 -2.75
CA PHE A 518 13.02 -0.78 -1.31
C PHE A 518 14.52 -0.92 -1.01
N PRO A 519 15.34 0.11 -1.19
CA PRO A 519 16.73 0.02 -0.78
C PRO A 519 16.86 0.09 0.74
N ASN A 520 17.46 -0.95 1.33
CA ASN A 520 17.83 -0.98 2.74
C ASN A 520 19.34 -0.95 2.87
N VAL A 521 19.84 0.05 3.55
CA VAL A 521 21.28 0.29 3.69
C VAL A 521 21.61 0.59 5.14
N PHE A 522 22.80 0.20 5.57
CA PHE A 522 23.30 0.67 6.86
C PHE A 522 23.53 2.18 6.84
N GLU A 523 23.20 2.87 7.91
CA GLU A 523 23.46 4.31 8.06
C GLU A 523 24.96 4.59 8.04
N ASP A 524 25.74 3.79 8.75
CA ASP A 524 27.20 3.81 8.75
C ASP A 524 27.75 2.40 8.47
N PRO A 525 28.04 2.04 7.21
CA PRO A 525 28.55 0.73 6.87
C PRO A 525 29.90 0.38 7.54
N SER A 526 30.67 1.39 7.97
CA SER A 526 31.95 1.14 8.62
C SER A 526 31.83 0.43 9.97
N LYS A 527 30.68 0.54 10.62
CA LYS A 527 30.39 -0.12 11.90
C LYS A 527 30.19 -1.64 11.79
N VAL A 528 30.00 -2.13 10.60
CA VAL A 528 29.82 -3.56 10.28
C VAL A 528 30.85 -4.06 9.28
N ASP A 529 31.90 -3.26 9.02
CA ASP A 529 33.03 -3.66 8.16
C ASP A 529 33.99 -4.55 8.94
N ARG A 530 34.38 -5.70 8.36
CA ARG A 530 35.28 -6.69 8.98
C ARG A 530 36.54 -6.06 9.50
N SER A 531 37.21 -5.23 8.68
CA SER A 531 38.49 -4.62 9.04
C SER A 531 38.37 -3.59 10.17
N LYS A 532 37.23 -2.89 10.24
CA LYS A 532 36.98 -1.88 11.26
C LYS A 532 36.58 -2.50 12.60
N VAL A 533 35.82 -3.59 12.55
CA VAL A 533 35.42 -4.36 13.72
C VAL A 533 36.57 -5.18 14.28
N GLY A 534 37.59 -5.48 13.48
CA GLY A 534 38.69 -6.34 13.86
C GLY A 534 38.43 -7.83 13.65
N TYR A 535 37.48 -8.16 12.78
CA TYR A 535 37.19 -9.53 12.37
C TYR A 535 38.02 -9.89 11.14
N THR A 536 38.99 -10.82 11.31
CA THR A 536 40.01 -11.12 10.31
C THR A 536 39.79 -12.42 9.55
N TYR A 537 38.86 -13.27 9.96
CA TYR A 537 38.58 -14.51 9.25
C TYR A 537 38.11 -14.25 7.84
N PRO A 538 38.63 -14.93 6.82
CA PRO A 538 38.12 -14.84 5.48
C PRO A 538 36.73 -15.50 5.43
N GLY A 539 35.92 -15.15 4.39
CA GLY A 539 34.76 -15.95 4.03
C GLY A 539 35.17 -17.29 3.45
N LEU A 540 34.25 -18.25 3.41
CA LEU A 540 34.42 -19.50 2.67
C LEU A 540 34.53 -19.24 1.17
N PHE A 541 33.90 -18.16 0.71
CA PHE A 541 33.88 -17.76 -0.68
C PHE A 541 34.48 -16.36 -0.87
N ASN A 542 35.15 -16.16 -1.99
CA ASN A 542 35.64 -14.85 -2.39
C ASN A 542 34.53 -14.08 -3.14
N ASN A 543 33.51 -13.68 -2.39
CA ASN A 543 32.31 -13.01 -2.93
C ASN A 543 32.35 -11.48 -2.83
N GLY A 544 33.48 -10.91 -2.40
CA GLY A 544 33.70 -9.47 -2.31
C GLY A 544 33.01 -8.77 -1.12
N THR A 545 32.40 -9.52 -0.21
CA THR A 545 31.71 -8.94 0.95
C THR A 545 32.70 -8.48 2.01
N ALA A 546 32.69 -7.18 2.31
CA ALA A 546 33.47 -6.59 3.41
C ALA A 546 32.77 -6.64 4.77
N GLN A 547 31.51 -6.98 4.80
CA GLN A 547 30.66 -6.99 5.99
C GLN A 547 31.00 -8.17 6.90
N ILE A 548 30.91 -7.95 8.22
CA ILE A 548 30.99 -9.03 9.22
C ILE A 548 29.87 -10.05 9.01
N PRO A 549 30.06 -11.31 9.41
CA PRO A 549 29.01 -12.29 9.45
C PRO A 549 27.84 -11.83 10.33
N SER A 550 26.66 -12.25 10.00
CA SER A 550 25.52 -12.26 10.92
C SER A 550 25.78 -13.33 11.98
N PHE A 551 25.34 -13.09 13.21
CA PHE A 551 25.52 -14.06 14.28
C PHE A 551 24.40 -13.98 15.30
N GLY A 552 24.04 -15.11 15.90
CA GLY A 552 23.01 -15.19 16.93
C GLY A 552 22.47 -16.58 17.14
N GLY A 553 21.59 -16.72 18.13
CA GLY A 553 20.77 -17.89 18.36
C GLY A 553 19.55 -17.86 17.46
N ASN A 554 19.01 -19.02 17.13
CA ASN A 554 17.77 -19.12 16.39
C ASN A 554 16.63 -19.03 17.41
N GLY A 555 16.11 -17.84 17.70
CA GLY A 555 15.06 -17.46 18.67
C GLY A 555 13.94 -18.47 18.98
N GLY A 556 14.28 -19.74 19.14
CA GLY A 556 13.43 -20.77 19.68
C GLY A 556 13.06 -20.42 21.12
N ALA A 557 11.81 -20.63 21.48
CA ALA A 557 11.33 -20.41 22.83
C ALA A 557 12.25 -21.09 23.87
N GLY A 558 13.01 -20.30 24.61
CA GLY A 558 13.84 -20.75 25.70
C GLY A 558 15.36 -20.59 25.53
N GLU A 559 15.85 -20.12 24.39
CA GLU A 559 17.27 -19.80 24.24
C GLU A 559 17.43 -18.29 24.35
N ALA A 560 18.43 -17.86 25.13
CA ALA A 560 18.78 -16.46 25.26
C ALA A 560 18.90 -15.86 23.87
N ALA A 561 18.16 -14.82 23.60
CA ALA A 561 18.12 -14.20 22.30
C ALA A 561 19.47 -13.55 21.99
N LEU A 562 20.39 -14.31 21.40
CA LEU A 562 21.60 -13.83 20.78
C LEU A 562 21.28 -13.25 19.39
N ILE A 563 20.19 -12.52 19.29
CA ILE A 563 19.74 -12.01 18.03
C ILE A 563 20.43 -10.68 17.77
N PHE A 564 21.59 -10.79 17.19
CA PHE A 564 22.25 -9.71 16.54
C PHE A 564 22.45 -10.11 15.08
N GLN A 565 21.44 -9.82 14.26
CA GLN A 565 21.43 -10.13 12.84
C GLN A 565 21.21 -8.87 12.03
N PRO A 566 22.23 -8.06 11.79
CA PRO A 566 22.13 -7.01 10.78
C PRO A 566 22.18 -7.59 9.36
N GLY A 567 22.23 -8.90 9.24
CA GLY A 567 22.33 -9.62 7.99
C GLY A 567 21.09 -10.42 7.65
N GLY A 568 21.24 -11.40 6.84
CA GLY A 568 20.18 -12.18 6.26
C GLY A 568 19.63 -11.51 5.01
N PHE A 569 18.44 -11.86 4.64
CA PHE A 569 17.80 -11.39 3.43
C PHE A 569 17.82 -9.86 3.26
N GLU A 570 17.63 -9.11 4.33
CA GLU A 570 17.42 -7.66 4.29
C GLU A 570 18.68 -6.83 4.36
N ALA A 571 19.64 -7.28 5.08
CA ALA A 571 20.89 -6.56 5.27
C ALA A 571 22.12 -7.34 4.80
N GLY A 572 21.97 -8.62 4.47
CA GLY A 572 23.04 -9.45 3.91
C GLY A 572 23.57 -8.95 2.58
N GLY A 573 22.78 -8.18 1.88
CA GLY A 573 23.21 -7.47 0.71
C GLY A 573 23.89 -6.14 0.98
N ALA A 574 24.27 -5.82 2.22
CA ALA A 574 24.71 -4.48 2.58
C ALA A 574 26.00 -4.03 1.85
N ALA A 575 26.84 -4.93 1.43
CA ALA A 575 27.97 -4.58 0.55
C ALA A 575 27.50 -4.07 -0.81
N ALA A 576 26.31 -4.50 -1.27
CA ALA A 576 25.70 -4.11 -2.54
C ALA A 576 24.41 -3.29 -2.33
N GLY A 577 23.96 -3.10 -1.10
CA GLY A 577 22.64 -2.59 -0.75
C GLY A 577 21.55 -3.62 -1.03
N LEU A 578 20.76 -3.95 -0.04
CA LEU A 578 19.53 -4.69 -0.29
C LEU A 578 18.59 -3.77 -1.07
N TYR A 579 18.04 -4.24 -2.16
CA TYR A 579 17.01 -3.52 -2.92
C TYR A 579 16.03 -4.50 -3.54
N ALA A 580 14.78 -4.11 -3.61
CA ALA A 580 13.83 -4.70 -4.52
C ALA A 580 13.41 -3.62 -5.51
N ASN A 581 13.48 -3.90 -6.79
CA ASN A 581 12.97 -3.04 -7.85
C ASN A 581 11.85 -3.77 -8.57
N LYS A 582 10.67 -3.17 -8.55
CA LYS A 582 9.46 -3.76 -9.12
C LYS A 582 8.87 -2.82 -10.15
N TYR A 583 8.47 -3.36 -11.28
CA TYR A 583 7.98 -2.61 -12.45
C TYR A 583 6.67 -3.22 -12.91
N MET A 584 5.66 -2.40 -13.11
CA MET A 584 4.30 -2.82 -13.50
C MET A 584 3.75 -1.89 -14.60
N PRO A 585 4.28 -1.92 -15.83
CA PRO A 585 3.59 -1.30 -16.96
C PRO A 585 2.36 -2.12 -17.34
N SER A 586 1.24 -1.45 -17.55
CA SER A 586 0.01 -2.09 -17.97
C SER A 586 -0.73 -1.26 -19.01
N ALA A 587 -1.55 -1.92 -19.79
CA ALA A 587 -2.45 -1.31 -20.74
C ALA A 587 -3.76 -2.06 -20.75
N SER A 588 -4.80 -1.32 -20.86
CA SER A 588 -6.13 -1.88 -20.88
C SER A 588 -7.07 -1.07 -21.78
N ASP A 589 -8.16 -1.67 -22.39
CA ASP A 589 -9.14 -0.99 -23.26
C ASP A 589 -10.56 -1.56 -23.14
N THR A 590 -11.63 -0.81 -22.88
CA THR A 590 -13.03 -1.24 -22.78
C THR A 590 -13.92 -0.58 -23.82
N LEU A 591 -14.62 -1.38 -24.57
CA LEU A 591 -15.70 -0.95 -25.45
C LEU A 591 -17.05 -1.25 -24.79
N THR A 592 -17.85 -0.23 -24.63
CA THR A 592 -19.25 -0.36 -24.18
C THR A 592 -20.19 -0.02 -25.32
N LYS A 593 -21.14 -0.92 -25.59
CA LYS A 593 -22.17 -0.73 -26.63
C LYS A 593 -23.55 -0.99 -26.04
N VAL A 594 -24.40 0.01 -26.10
CA VAL A 594 -25.81 -0.13 -25.81
C VAL A 594 -26.59 -0.50 -27.10
N TRP A 595 -27.37 -1.55 -27.03
CA TRP A 595 -28.23 -1.99 -28.12
C TRP A 595 -29.60 -2.42 -27.57
N ARG A 596 -30.63 -1.59 -27.80
CA ARG A 596 -31.94 -1.77 -27.22
C ARG A 596 -31.88 -1.88 -25.69
N THR A 597 -32.26 -3.01 -25.11
CA THR A 597 -32.24 -3.30 -23.68
C THR A 597 -30.96 -3.98 -23.21
N HIS A 598 -29.97 -4.17 -24.10
CA HIS A 598 -28.69 -4.76 -23.81
C HIS A 598 -27.60 -3.69 -23.66
N THR A 599 -26.73 -3.87 -22.69
CA THR A 599 -25.47 -3.12 -22.55
C THR A 599 -24.32 -4.10 -22.60
N PHE A 600 -23.74 -4.24 -23.77
CA PHE A 600 -22.54 -5.05 -23.99
C PHE A 600 -21.32 -4.30 -23.54
N LYS A 601 -20.46 -4.98 -22.77
CA LYS A 601 -19.15 -4.48 -22.36
C LYS A 601 -18.14 -5.56 -22.68
N THR A 602 -17.06 -5.22 -23.35
CA THR A 602 -16.00 -6.16 -23.71
C THR A 602 -14.66 -5.48 -23.53
N GLY A 603 -13.65 -6.22 -23.09
CA GLY A 603 -12.39 -5.65 -22.76
C GLY A 603 -11.22 -6.61 -22.73
N PHE A 604 -10.05 -6.02 -22.65
CA PHE A 604 -8.74 -6.67 -22.63
C PHE A 604 -7.85 -5.96 -21.62
N PHE A 605 -7.01 -6.70 -20.92
CA PHE A 605 -5.97 -6.19 -20.04
C PHE A 605 -4.66 -6.90 -20.33
N TYR A 606 -3.59 -6.13 -20.34
CA TYR A 606 -2.22 -6.61 -20.41
C TYR A 606 -1.38 -5.95 -19.34
N GLU A 607 -0.60 -6.73 -18.64
CA GLU A 607 0.39 -6.25 -17.69
C GLU A 607 1.68 -7.05 -17.82
N TRP A 608 2.81 -6.36 -17.83
CA TRP A 608 4.10 -6.96 -17.65
C TRP A 608 4.62 -6.62 -16.25
N ILE A 609 4.95 -7.65 -15.51
CA ILE A 609 5.49 -7.49 -14.16
C ILE A 609 6.93 -7.94 -14.16
N ARG A 610 7.79 -7.14 -13.55
CA ARG A 610 9.15 -7.53 -13.19
C ARG A 610 9.36 -7.26 -11.71
N ASN A 611 9.78 -8.28 -10.97
CA ASN A 611 10.16 -8.21 -9.57
C ASN A 611 11.62 -8.67 -9.44
N ALA A 612 12.54 -7.70 -9.37
CA ALA A 612 13.95 -7.96 -9.10
C ALA A 612 14.19 -7.78 -7.60
N GLN A 613 14.32 -8.88 -6.90
CA GLN A 613 14.45 -8.92 -5.45
C GLN A 613 15.59 -9.87 -5.05
N PRO A 614 16.47 -9.51 -4.09
CA PRO A 614 17.50 -10.40 -3.62
C PRO A 614 16.93 -11.74 -3.13
N ALA A 615 17.59 -12.82 -3.46
CA ALA A 615 17.33 -14.08 -2.79
C ALA A 615 17.87 -13.99 -1.35
N ASN A 616 17.29 -14.77 -0.45
CA ASN A 616 17.82 -14.88 0.91
C ASN A 616 19.18 -15.58 0.85
N ASN A 617 20.26 -14.79 0.86
CA ASN A 617 21.63 -15.28 0.73
C ASN A 617 22.50 -14.66 1.82
N ASP A 618 23.11 -15.50 2.62
CA ASP A 618 24.08 -15.07 3.63
C ASP A 618 25.48 -14.90 3.00
N THR A 619 25.63 -13.93 2.09
CA THR A 619 26.91 -13.68 1.43
C THR A 619 27.98 -13.15 2.37
N ASN A 620 27.60 -12.54 3.48
CA ASN A 620 28.48 -12.13 4.55
C ASN A 620 28.79 -13.25 5.55
N GLY A 621 28.08 -14.37 5.47
CA GLY A 621 28.10 -15.48 6.42
C GLY A 621 27.10 -15.32 7.55
N TYR A 622 26.58 -16.42 8.04
CA TYR A 622 25.70 -16.49 9.21
C TYR A 622 26.17 -17.58 10.18
N MET A 623 26.48 -17.18 11.40
CA MET A 623 26.90 -18.05 12.49
C MET A 623 25.75 -18.26 13.47
N GLN A 624 25.43 -19.51 13.78
CA GLN A 624 24.44 -19.83 14.80
C GLN A 624 25.09 -20.47 16.02
N PHE A 625 24.69 -20.02 17.19
CA PHE A 625 25.11 -20.53 18.50
C PHE A 625 23.89 -20.96 19.28
N VAL A 626 23.47 -22.20 19.04
CA VAL A 626 22.24 -22.78 19.60
C VAL A 626 22.59 -24.04 20.39
N PRO A 627 22.78 -23.95 21.70
CA PRO A 627 23.18 -25.10 22.53
C PRO A 627 22.23 -26.29 22.42
N SER A 628 20.95 -26.07 22.31
CA SER A 628 19.96 -27.15 22.17
C SER A 628 20.03 -27.85 20.79
N ALA A 629 20.49 -27.18 19.76
CA ALA A 629 20.65 -27.78 18.43
C ALA A 629 21.84 -28.76 18.34
N ASN A 630 22.84 -28.59 19.23
CA ASN A 630 24.03 -29.45 19.24
C ASN A 630 24.44 -29.82 20.66
N PRO A 631 23.61 -30.57 21.40
CA PRO A 631 23.85 -30.83 22.83
C PRO A 631 25.09 -31.66 23.10
N THR A 632 25.64 -32.34 22.12
CA THR A 632 26.84 -33.17 22.25
C THR A 632 28.15 -32.34 22.27
N TYR A 633 28.12 -31.23 21.51
CA TYR A 633 29.35 -30.44 21.28
C TYR A 633 29.30 -29.05 21.90
N THR A 634 28.12 -28.58 22.34
CA THR A 634 28.01 -27.29 23.01
C THR A 634 28.68 -27.29 24.41
N TYR A 635 29.13 -26.14 24.79
CA TYR A 635 29.63 -25.91 26.18
C TYR A 635 28.49 -25.58 27.16
N GLY A 636 27.25 -25.52 26.71
CA GLY A 636 26.05 -25.33 27.53
C GLY A 636 25.58 -23.87 27.66
N ASN A 637 26.44 -22.92 27.27
CA ASN A 637 26.07 -21.49 27.20
C ASN A 637 26.42 -20.94 25.82
N ALA A 638 25.52 -20.24 25.20
CA ALA A 638 25.67 -19.76 23.82
C ALA A 638 26.82 -18.72 23.70
N TYR A 639 27.03 -17.89 24.70
CA TYR A 639 28.16 -16.94 24.69
C TYR A 639 29.52 -17.63 24.90
N ALA A 640 29.55 -18.74 25.66
CA ALA A 640 30.71 -19.58 25.76
C ALA A 640 31.06 -20.27 24.43
N ASP A 641 30.06 -20.78 23.78
CA ASP A 641 30.19 -21.33 22.43
C ASP A 641 30.67 -20.28 21.44
N MET A 642 30.07 -19.06 21.49
CA MET A 642 30.48 -17.93 20.64
C MET A 642 31.93 -17.49 20.95
N LEU A 643 32.30 -17.32 22.20
CA LEU A 643 33.63 -16.87 22.60
C LEU A 643 34.75 -17.74 22.04
N THR A 644 34.49 -19.03 21.88
CA THR A 644 35.44 -20.03 21.42
C THR A 644 35.30 -20.38 19.93
N GLY A 645 34.29 -19.80 19.25
CA GLY A 645 33.98 -20.14 17.86
C GLY A 645 33.28 -21.51 17.67
N ASN A 646 32.72 -22.07 18.74
CA ASN A 646 32.03 -23.35 18.73
C ASN A 646 30.59 -23.19 18.22
N MET A 647 30.43 -22.90 16.93
CA MET A 647 29.10 -22.64 16.32
C MET A 647 28.34 -23.94 16.06
N SER A 648 27.01 -23.88 16.18
CA SER A 648 26.11 -24.99 15.82
C SER A 648 25.96 -25.14 14.32
N SER A 649 26.03 -24.02 13.59
CA SER A 649 26.04 -24.02 12.12
C SER A 649 26.66 -22.73 11.59
N TYR A 650 27.20 -22.82 10.38
CA TYR A 650 27.65 -21.69 9.58
C TYR A 650 27.11 -21.83 8.17
N THR A 651 26.53 -20.76 7.67
CA THR A 651 26.02 -20.70 6.29
C THR A 651 26.65 -19.50 5.59
N GLU A 652 27.12 -19.69 4.37
CA GLU A 652 27.63 -18.61 3.53
C GLU A 652 27.28 -18.88 2.07
N ALA A 653 26.82 -17.87 1.35
CA ALA A 653 26.57 -17.93 -0.07
C ALA A 653 27.77 -17.40 -0.87
N ASN A 654 28.06 -18.06 -1.99
CA ASN A 654 29.18 -17.69 -2.85
C ASN A 654 28.98 -16.40 -3.66
N PHE A 655 27.75 -15.98 -3.84
CA PHE A 655 27.39 -14.71 -4.50
C PHE A 655 26.01 -14.24 -4.07
N ASN A 656 25.77 -12.94 -4.19
CA ASN A 656 24.46 -12.36 -3.97
C ASN A 656 23.57 -12.62 -5.19
N ARG A 657 22.64 -13.54 -5.07
CA ARG A 657 21.68 -13.88 -6.11
C ARG A 657 20.48 -12.97 -6.05
N ILE A 658 20.15 -12.36 -7.16
CA ILE A 658 18.91 -11.60 -7.34
C ILE A 658 17.93 -12.49 -8.09
N ASN A 659 16.77 -12.70 -7.52
CA ASN A 659 15.64 -13.32 -8.20
C ASN A 659 14.99 -12.23 -9.05
N ASP A 660 15.32 -12.22 -10.34
CA ASP A 660 14.76 -11.30 -11.32
C ASP A 660 13.65 -12.02 -12.10
N ILE A 661 12.46 -11.99 -11.54
CA ILE A 661 11.30 -12.70 -12.07
C ILE A 661 10.48 -11.73 -12.88
N SER A 662 10.13 -12.12 -14.11
CA SER A 662 9.19 -11.37 -14.94
C SER A 662 8.11 -12.29 -15.51
N TYR A 663 6.91 -11.77 -15.63
CA TYR A 663 5.78 -12.49 -16.23
C TYR A 663 4.80 -11.51 -16.88
N ASN A 664 3.98 -12.06 -17.78
CA ASN A 664 2.92 -11.34 -18.45
C ASN A 664 1.58 -11.83 -17.95
N THR A 665 0.66 -10.91 -17.73
CA THR A 665 -0.75 -11.18 -17.50
C THR A 665 -1.54 -10.69 -18.71
N VAL A 666 -2.38 -11.56 -19.26
CA VAL A 666 -3.27 -11.23 -20.38
C VAL A 666 -4.65 -11.71 -20.01
N GLU A 667 -5.61 -10.80 -20.00
CA GLU A 667 -6.98 -11.07 -19.61
C GLU A 667 -7.94 -10.48 -20.65
N GLY A 668 -9.09 -11.11 -20.84
CA GLY A 668 -10.14 -10.60 -21.70
C GLY A 668 -11.50 -10.98 -21.16
N PHE A 669 -12.50 -10.13 -21.41
CA PHE A 669 -13.86 -10.36 -20.96
C PHE A 669 -14.89 -9.94 -21.97
N LEU A 670 -16.09 -10.52 -21.84
CA LEU A 670 -17.30 -10.11 -22.51
C LEU A 670 -18.43 -10.16 -21.48
N GLN A 671 -19.21 -9.08 -21.39
CA GLN A 671 -20.34 -8.97 -20.49
C GLN A 671 -21.54 -8.39 -21.20
N ASP A 672 -22.74 -8.86 -20.85
CA ASP A 672 -24.02 -8.27 -21.24
C ASP A 672 -24.88 -8.00 -20.01
N SER A 673 -25.27 -6.76 -19.83
CA SER A 673 -26.30 -6.37 -18.88
C SER A 673 -27.61 -6.26 -19.66
N TRP A 674 -28.44 -7.30 -19.58
CA TRP A 674 -29.69 -7.39 -20.32
C TRP A 674 -30.89 -7.03 -19.44
N LYS A 675 -31.52 -5.90 -19.70
CA LYS A 675 -32.74 -5.49 -19.05
C LYS A 675 -33.93 -6.21 -19.70
N LEU A 676 -34.21 -7.42 -19.22
CA LEU A 676 -35.24 -8.31 -19.77
C LEU A 676 -36.64 -7.75 -19.56
N THR A 677 -36.86 -7.11 -18.40
CA THR A 677 -38.11 -6.38 -18.09
C THR A 677 -37.77 -5.12 -17.29
N PRO A 678 -38.69 -4.17 -17.10
CA PRO A 678 -38.43 -3.01 -16.22
C PRO A 678 -38.05 -3.36 -14.78
N ARG A 679 -38.29 -4.62 -14.35
CA ARG A 679 -38.03 -5.11 -12.99
C ARG A 679 -36.98 -6.23 -12.91
N LEU A 680 -36.48 -6.68 -14.05
CA LEU A 680 -35.51 -7.79 -14.10
C LEU A 680 -34.37 -7.46 -15.06
N THR A 681 -33.16 -7.39 -14.50
CA THR A 681 -31.89 -7.29 -15.25
C THR A 681 -31.09 -8.56 -15.08
N LEU A 682 -30.58 -9.12 -16.16
CA LEU A 682 -29.66 -10.26 -16.17
C LEU A 682 -28.26 -9.74 -16.43
N GLU A 683 -27.32 -10.12 -15.58
CA GLU A 683 -25.89 -9.89 -15.75
C GLU A 683 -25.25 -11.18 -16.23
N LEU A 684 -24.73 -11.19 -17.45
CA LEU A 684 -24.11 -12.32 -18.12
C LEU A 684 -22.66 -11.94 -18.49
N GLY A 685 -21.68 -12.73 -18.07
CA GLY A 685 -20.29 -12.42 -18.37
C GLY A 685 -19.34 -13.59 -18.14
#